data_a9aed0cb5aa375dc921c6bd5487dad26
#
_entry.id   a9aed0cb5aa375dc921c6bd5487dad26
#
_cell.length_a   1.000
_cell.length_b   1.000
_cell.length_c   1.000
_cell.angle_alpha   90.00
_cell.angle_beta   90.00
_cell.angle_gamma   90.00
#
_symmetry.space_group_name_H-M   'P 1'
#
loop_
_entity.id
_entity.type
_entity.pdbx_description
1 polymer ?
#
loop_
_entity_poly.entity_id
_entity_poly.type
_entity_poly.pdbx_seq_one_letter_code
_entity_poly.pdbx_strand_id
1 'polypeptide(L)'
;MKKVLFVLFAANCALSSMAQVKTAVTEFNLSGPYAVATPFALDTVDVKGAKFDPASLMGSIALTSKSEGRFNGSVLPSLKDSKSVGLLSFYVNNADYIKGKVEVNGPKHSKLFIDGVEAGGELKLAPEHHTFTIQYLAEPNDTDSIKVCFDAPKAIPYTLDSRHPYMVHDLTDGKRVRGISVSPDGQYVALSYQTTARGGNSTWNYELRDVKTQRFITTLASNPRWMPKTAAYLVDEKEGSRRSLYKVDPKTGARTLFAYDIPEGSYNVSPTEDYLIFTLEEEGPKEDKEIFEVLEMDDRQPGWRTRNYLAKYDIKTGITQRITFGTKGEYLYDFSQDGSKLLVASFRSRLAKRPTSVSDYYLIDARTLKVDTLLIGAEFLGGGSFSPDGSQILFMGNPEAFDRIGCQLPADVTPSMTENELFLFDIATKKVTPLTKDFDPSIERADWSWADRQIYFSAEDRDYVNMFILNPKSGKITKLPIQGDYAYRFDMAAHAPVLGYLSYKTMEPASAYVATIKNSKINGQWSLFNGAEALGDAEIGTCQDWNFTNSKGDTVYGRLYLPKDFDASKKYPMIVYYYGGCSPVSRYFESPYAPQYWNSLGYVAYIIEPSGATGFGQEWASRHVNTAGRGPADDIIEGTKKICEAHPFINAEKIGCMGASYGGFMTQYLQTQTDIFAAAISHAGITNHTSYWGVGYWGYNYSEVCMANSYPWSHRQLFVDQSPLFNADKIHTPLLLLHGNADTNVPLVESLQMFTALKLLGREVSLVQVEGENHHILDYSKKEKWLATQMAWFQKWLKDDPSWWDALYPKKHL
;
A
#
# COMPACT_ATOMS: atom_id res chain seq x y z
N MET A 1 -40.79 10.55 61.05
CA MET A 1 -40.99 11.71 60.15
C MET A 1 -39.62 12.33 59.91
N LYS A 2 -39.00 12.00 58.80
CA LYS A 2 -37.84 12.74 58.32
C LYS A 2 -38.09 12.98 56.82
N LYS A 3 -38.25 14.27 56.48
CA LYS A 3 -38.47 14.74 55.11
C LYS A 3 -37.13 14.62 54.37
N VAL A 4 -37.10 13.89 53.27
CA VAL A 4 -36.00 13.87 52.30
C VAL A 4 -36.33 14.92 51.29
N LEU A 5 -35.46 15.92 51.20
CA LEU A 5 -35.52 17.01 50.22
C LEU A 5 -34.86 16.54 48.93
N PHE A 6 -35.65 16.35 47.86
CA PHE A 6 -35.13 16.12 46.50
C PHE A 6 -34.73 17.49 45.92
N VAL A 7 -33.44 17.67 45.68
CA VAL A 7 -32.95 18.83 44.89
C VAL A 7 -32.83 18.33 43.45
N LEU A 8 -33.72 18.80 42.59
CA LEU A 8 -33.61 18.65 41.15
C LEU A 8 -32.50 19.61 40.63
N PHE A 9 -31.38 19.04 40.22
CA PHE A 9 -30.45 19.77 39.33
C PHE A 9 -31.01 19.73 37.93
N ALA A 10 -31.61 20.84 37.48
CA ALA A 10 -31.90 21.07 36.09
C ALA A 10 -30.57 21.45 35.38
N ALA A 11 -29.96 20.50 34.68
CA ALA A 11 -28.89 20.76 33.76
C ALA A 11 -29.49 21.55 32.57
N ASN A 12 -29.37 22.85 32.58
CA ASN A 12 -29.56 23.68 31.39
C ASN A 12 -28.43 23.35 30.40
N CYS A 13 -28.68 22.48 29.44
CA CYS A 13 -27.91 22.46 28.20
C CYS A 13 -28.16 23.76 27.45
N ALA A 14 -27.38 24.78 27.74
CA ALA A 14 -27.29 25.94 26.88
C ALA A 14 -26.67 25.46 25.57
N LEU A 15 -27.50 25.24 24.55
CA LEU A 15 -27.08 25.25 23.16
C LEU A 15 -26.58 26.68 22.88
N SER A 16 -25.29 26.92 23.09
CA SER A 16 -24.64 28.11 22.58
C SER A 16 -24.75 28.05 21.05
N SER A 17 -25.67 28.80 20.45
CA SER A 17 -25.62 29.10 19.03
C SER A 17 -24.29 29.80 18.79
N MET A 18 -23.29 29.08 18.25
CA MET A 18 -22.07 29.75 17.79
C MET A 18 -22.47 30.83 16.80
N ALA A 19 -21.97 32.04 16.99
CA ALA A 19 -22.21 33.12 16.09
C ALA A 19 -21.71 32.73 14.70
N GLN A 20 -22.58 32.82 13.69
CA GLN A 20 -22.25 32.56 12.30
C GLN A 20 -21.31 33.63 11.78
N VAL A 21 -20.23 33.25 11.13
CA VAL A 21 -19.25 34.15 10.51
C VAL A 21 -19.48 34.16 9.01
N LYS A 22 -19.68 35.37 8.46
CA LYS A 22 -19.82 35.57 7.02
C LYS A 22 -18.48 35.88 6.39
N THR A 23 -18.09 35.10 5.38
CA THR A 23 -16.88 35.31 4.59
C THR A 23 -17.24 35.55 3.14
N ALA A 24 -17.01 36.77 2.65
CA ALA A 24 -17.27 37.12 1.25
C ALA A 24 -16.10 36.65 0.36
N VAL A 25 -16.41 36.05 -0.79
CA VAL A 25 -15.45 35.78 -1.86
C VAL A 25 -15.48 36.94 -2.85
N THR A 26 -14.38 37.67 -2.96
CA THR A 26 -14.30 38.93 -3.73
C THR A 26 -13.44 38.81 -4.98
N GLU A 27 -12.63 37.73 -5.10
CA GLU A 27 -11.75 37.50 -6.24
C GLU A 27 -11.93 36.09 -6.76
N PHE A 28 -11.77 35.90 -8.06
CA PHE A 28 -11.98 34.63 -8.76
C PHE A 28 -10.93 34.44 -9.87
N ASN A 29 -10.60 33.23 -10.17
CA ASN A 29 -10.03 32.84 -11.44
C ASN A 29 -11.13 32.87 -12.50
N LEU A 30 -10.84 33.41 -13.68
CA LEU A 30 -11.79 33.60 -14.77
C LEU A 30 -11.39 32.75 -15.99
N SER A 31 -12.36 32.01 -16.54
CA SER A 31 -12.25 31.37 -17.87
C SER A 31 -13.39 31.91 -18.76
N GLY A 32 -13.02 32.49 -19.90
CA GLY A 32 -13.94 33.21 -20.79
C GLY A 32 -14.03 34.71 -20.47
N PRO A 33 -15.09 35.42 -20.97
CA PRO A 33 -16.33 34.91 -21.57
C PRO A 33 -16.17 34.40 -23.00
N TYR A 34 -16.79 33.26 -23.31
CA TYR A 34 -16.78 32.64 -24.63
C TYR A 34 -18.11 32.81 -25.34
N ALA A 35 -18.09 33.23 -26.61
CA ALA A 35 -19.28 33.38 -27.39
C ALA A 35 -20.06 32.07 -27.57
N VAL A 36 -21.36 32.11 -27.37
CA VAL A 36 -22.26 30.99 -27.62
C VAL A 36 -23.49 31.48 -28.38
N ALA A 37 -24.07 30.63 -29.20
CA ALA A 37 -25.24 30.94 -29.99
C ALA A 37 -26.43 30.04 -29.63
N THR A 38 -27.59 30.60 -29.60
CA THR A 38 -28.83 29.80 -29.53
C THR A 38 -28.91 28.93 -30.78
N PRO A 39 -29.15 27.59 -30.65
CA PRO A 39 -29.32 26.75 -31.82
C PRO A 39 -30.40 27.25 -32.76
N PHE A 40 -30.17 27.12 -34.07
CA PHE A 40 -31.20 27.41 -35.07
C PHE A 40 -32.32 26.36 -34.93
N ALA A 41 -33.53 26.84 -34.70
CA ALA A 41 -34.71 25.99 -34.52
C ALA A 41 -35.66 26.14 -35.72
N LEU A 42 -36.03 25.03 -36.33
CA LEU A 42 -37.08 24.96 -37.36
C LEU A 42 -38.45 24.76 -36.70
N ASP A 43 -38.49 24.20 -35.50
CA ASP A 43 -39.67 23.93 -34.69
C ASP A 43 -39.57 24.61 -33.31
N THR A 44 -40.71 24.88 -32.67
CA THR A 44 -40.77 25.56 -31.36
C THR A 44 -40.44 24.62 -30.18
N VAL A 45 -40.40 23.30 -30.43
CA VAL A 45 -40.17 22.26 -29.45
C VAL A 45 -39.30 21.17 -30.04
N ASP A 46 -38.60 20.44 -29.19
CA ASP A 46 -37.81 19.25 -29.56
C ASP A 46 -38.69 18.00 -29.73
N VAL A 47 -38.05 16.85 -30.04
CA VAL A 47 -38.73 15.55 -30.21
C VAL A 47 -39.48 15.05 -28.95
N LYS A 48 -39.20 15.66 -27.80
CA LYS A 48 -39.86 15.37 -26.52
C LYS A 48 -40.92 16.41 -26.16
N GLY A 49 -41.18 17.40 -27.04
CA GLY A 49 -42.11 18.50 -26.81
C GLY A 49 -41.57 19.58 -25.87
N ALA A 50 -40.28 19.61 -25.56
CA ALA A 50 -39.67 20.61 -24.71
C ALA A 50 -39.21 21.84 -25.52
N LYS A 51 -39.44 23.05 -24.98
CA LYS A 51 -38.85 24.28 -25.53
C LYS A 51 -37.35 24.32 -25.24
N PHE A 52 -36.61 25.01 -26.12
CA PHE A 52 -35.18 25.23 -25.89
C PHE A 52 -34.98 26.01 -24.57
N ASP A 53 -34.15 25.44 -23.69
CA ASP A 53 -33.74 26.07 -22.45
C ASP A 53 -32.39 26.81 -22.67
N PRO A 54 -32.36 28.15 -22.56
CA PRO A 54 -31.14 28.93 -22.69
C PRO A 54 -30.04 28.48 -21.71
N ALA A 55 -30.39 27.98 -20.51
CA ALA A 55 -29.43 27.48 -19.53
C ALA A 55 -28.61 26.33 -20.06
N SER A 56 -29.10 25.57 -21.06
CA SER A 56 -28.31 24.49 -21.70
C SER A 56 -27.05 25.00 -22.40
N LEU A 57 -26.99 26.27 -22.77
CA LEU A 57 -25.80 26.89 -23.36
C LEU A 57 -24.62 26.93 -22.38
N MET A 58 -24.86 26.90 -21.07
CA MET A 58 -23.81 26.82 -20.07
C MET A 58 -22.96 25.53 -20.23
N GLY A 59 -23.58 24.45 -20.67
CA GLY A 59 -22.87 23.18 -20.95
C GLY A 59 -21.88 23.26 -22.12
N SER A 60 -21.82 24.38 -22.84
CA SER A 60 -20.84 24.58 -23.93
C SER A 60 -19.40 24.78 -23.42
N ILE A 61 -19.20 25.05 -22.14
CA ILE A 61 -17.88 25.19 -21.51
C ILE A 61 -17.64 24.06 -20.52
N ALA A 62 -16.45 23.44 -20.60
CA ALA A 62 -16.05 22.42 -19.63
C ALA A 62 -15.67 23.06 -18.29
N LEU A 63 -16.09 22.47 -17.17
CA LEU A 63 -15.76 22.96 -15.83
C LEU A 63 -14.24 22.98 -15.54
N THR A 64 -13.47 22.19 -16.29
CA THR A 64 -12.01 22.09 -16.20
C THR A 64 -11.27 23.06 -17.13
N SER A 65 -12.00 24.00 -17.78
CA SER A 65 -11.38 25.01 -18.65
C SER A 65 -10.36 25.84 -17.86
N LYS A 66 -9.18 26.02 -18.44
CA LYS A 66 -8.10 26.77 -17.79
C LYS A 66 -8.48 28.23 -17.56
N SER A 67 -8.05 28.74 -16.44
CA SER A 67 -8.16 30.17 -16.15
C SER A 67 -7.31 30.99 -17.14
N GLU A 68 -7.89 32.02 -17.70
CA GLU A 68 -7.25 32.97 -18.62
C GLU A 68 -6.98 34.32 -17.95
N GLY A 69 -7.48 34.51 -16.73
CA GLY A 69 -7.31 35.73 -16.00
C GLY A 69 -7.92 35.71 -14.61
N ARG A 70 -7.96 36.87 -13.98
CA ARG A 70 -8.59 37.04 -12.66
C ARG A 70 -9.76 38.01 -12.79
N PHE A 71 -10.76 37.80 -11.96
CA PHE A 71 -11.93 38.67 -11.86
C PHE A 71 -12.09 39.10 -10.40
N ASN A 72 -12.15 40.45 -10.21
CA ASN A 72 -12.43 41.08 -8.92
C ASN A 72 -13.42 42.22 -9.06
N GLY A 73 -14.13 42.24 -10.19
CA GLY A 73 -15.12 43.27 -10.49
C GLY A 73 -16.48 42.99 -9.89
N SER A 74 -17.33 44.02 -9.89
CA SER A 74 -18.72 43.91 -9.49
C SER A 74 -19.63 43.45 -10.63
N VAL A 75 -19.23 43.66 -11.90
CA VAL A 75 -20.01 43.33 -13.10
C VAL A 75 -19.34 42.15 -13.80
N LEU A 76 -20.07 41.09 -14.08
CA LEU A 76 -19.59 39.92 -14.75
C LEU A 76 -19.13 40.22 -16.19
N PRO A 77 -18.00 39.61 -16.61
CA PRO A 77 -17.56 39.72 -17.99
C PRO A 77 -18.63 39.18 -18.96
N SER A 78 -19.00 40.00 -19.97
CA SER A 78 -19.92 39.65 -21.04
C SER A 78 -19.38 40.15 -22.39
N LEU A 79 -19.89 39.59 -23.49
CA LEU A 79 -19.55 40.06 -24.83
C LEU A 79 -20.56 41.11 -25.34
N LYS A 80 -20.10 42.02 -26.24
CA LYS A 80 -20.93 43.09 -26.73
C LYS A 80 -22.02 42.61 -27.71
N ASP A 81 -21.66 41.66 -28.56
CA ASP A 81 -22.45 41.30 -29.74
C ASP A 81 -23.02 39.89 -29.71
N SER A 82 -22.77 39.11 -28.62
CA SER A 82 -23.23 37.74 -28.54
C SER A 82 -23.47 37.32 -27.09
N LYS A 83 -24.33 36.34 -26.92
CA LYS A 83 -24.40 35.61 -25.64
C LYS A 83 -23.05 34.99 -25.31
N SER A 84 -22.70 34.90 -24.06
CA SER A 84 -21.44 34.35 -23.64
C SER A 84 -21.59 33.49 -22.37
N VAL A 85 -20.75 32.48 -22.29
CA VAL A 85 -20.61 31.66 -21.09
C VAL A 85 -19.25 31.86 -20.47
N GLY A 86 -19.18 31.83 -19.14
CA GLY A 86 -17.95 31.93 -18.39
C GLY A 86 -17.95 31.10 -17.13
N LEU A 87 -16.74 30.88 -16.62
CA LEU A 87 -16.49 30.22 -15.32
C LEU A 87 -15.75 31.17 -14.40
N LEU A 88 -16.19 31.23 -13.16
CA LEU A 88 -15.46 31.79 -12.05
C LEU A 88 -15.08 30.67 -11.10
N SER A 89 -13.82 30.57 -10.71
CA SER A 89 -13.38 29.52 -9.80
C SER A 89 -12.47 30.05 -8.70
N PHE A 90 -12.48 29.34 -7.59
CA PHE A 90 -11.58 29.52 -6.44
C PHE A 90 -11.48 28.21 -5.67
N TYR A 91 -10.55 28.15 -4.71
CA TYR A 91 -10.27 26.96 -3.93
C TYR A 91 -10.47 27.21 -2.44
N VAL A 92 -10.88 26.14 -1.73
CA VAL A 92 -10.96 26.10 -0.27
C VAL A 92 -10.13 24.92 0.21
N ASN A 93 -9.09 25.18 0.98
CA ASN A 93 -8.27 24.16 1.65
C ASN A 93 -8.70 24.08 3.11
N ASN A 94 -9.22 22.95 3.55
CA ASN A 94 -9.64 22.77 4.94
C ASN A 94 -9.07 21.51 5.57
N ALA A 95 -8.46 21.69 6.76
CA ALA A 95 -7.93 20.60 7.58
C ALA A 95 -8.96 20.01 8.55
N ASP A 96 -10.11 20.66 8.69
CA ASP A 96 -11.22 20.23 9.57
C ASP A 96 -12.52 20.17 8.77
N TYR A 97 -13.47 19.34 9.23
CA TYR A 97 -14.80 19.27 8.62
C TYR A 97 -15.56 20.61 8.75
N ILE A 98 -16.12 21.08 7.65
CA ILE A 98 -16.89 22.31 7.60
C ILE A 98 -18.36 22.02 7.34
N LYS A 99 -19.22 22.53 8.20
CA LYS A 99 -20.67 22.58 7.99
C LYS A 99 -21.11 24.03 7.96
N GLY A 100 -21.84 24.43 6.90
CA GLY A 100 -22.27 25.82 6.74
C GLY A 100 -23.16 25.97 5.52
N LYS A 101 -23.18 27.20 4.99
CA LYS A 101 -23.90 27.54 3.77
C LYS A 101 -23.02 28.36 2.85
N VAL A 102 -23.30 28.30 1.55
CA VAL A 102 -22.76 29.19 0.53
C VAL A 102 -23.93 29.82 -0.20
N GLU A 103 -23.94 31.15 -0.24
CA GLU A 103 -24.90 31.92 -0.99
C GLU A 103 -24.25 32.47 -2.24
N VAL A 104 -24.82 32.16 -3.40
CA VAL A 104 -24.40 32.71 -4.69
C VAL A 104 -25.54 33.53 -5.24
N ASN A 105 -25.36 34.85 -5.23
CA ASN A 105 -26.28 35.79 -5.82
C ASN A 105 -25.67 36.30 -7.13
N GLY A 106 -26.17 35.82 -8.25
CA GLY A 106 -25.66 36.10 -9.58
C GLY A 106 -26.77 36.17 -10.64
N PRO A 107 -26.41 36.06 -11.91
CA PRO A 107 -27.33 36.05 -13.03
C PRO A 107 -28.37 34.94 -12.91
N LYS A 108 -29.52 35.13 -13.56
CA LYS A 108 -30.61 34.16 -13.59
C LYS A 108 -30.13 32.75 -14.00
N HIS A 109 -29.21 32.68 -14.93
CA HIS A 109 -28.61 31.45 -15.42
C HIS A 109 -27.19 31.31 -14.86
N SER A 110 -27.08 30.89 -13.62
CA SER A 110 -25.82 30.54 -12.97
C SER A 110 -25.96 29.25 -12.18
N LYS A 111 -24.87 28.49 -12.09
CA LYS A 111 -24.79 27.23 -11.34
C LYS A 111 -23.51 27.18 -10.54
N LEU A 112 -23.59 26.71 -9.32
CA LEU A 112 -22.46 26.43 -8.46
C LEU A 112 -22.10 24.94 -8.55
N PHE A 113 -20.83 24.66 -8.71
CA PHE A 113 -20.24 23.31 -8.63
C PHE A 113 -19.18 23.29 -7.54
N ILE A 114 -19.18 22.24 -6.76
CA ILE A 114 -18.13 21.92 -5.80
C ILE A 114 -17.53 20.58 -6.24
N ASP A 115 -16.24 20.56 -6.50
CA ASP A 115 -15.52 19.38 -7.02
C ASP A 115 -16.16 18.77 -8.27
N GLY A 116 -16.69 19.61 -9.14
CA GLY A 116 -17.35 19.22 -10.39
C GLY A 116 -18.79 18.71 -10.24
N VAL A 117 -19.34 18.67 -9.02
CA VAL A 117 -20.73 18.29 -8.75
C VAL A 117 -21.58 19.54 -8.52
N GLU A 118 -22.74 19.64 -9.19
CA GLU A 118 -23.67 20.74 -8.99
C GLU A 118 -24.13 20.79 -7.52
N ALA A 119 -23.95 21.92 -6.85
CA ALA A 119 -24.16 22.06 -5.42
C ALA A 119 -25.29 23.06 -5.12
N GLY A 120 -26.08 22.76 -4.09
CA GLY A 120 -27.01 23.70 -3.46
C GLY A 120 -26.31 24.61 -2.43
N GLY A 121 -27.10 25.37 -1.69
CA GLY A 121 -26.58 26.30 -0.70
C GLY A 121 -26.02 25.67 0.59
N GLU A 122 -26.26 24.40 0.88
CA GLU A 122 -25.69 23.72 2.06
C GLU A 122 -24.26 23.27 1.81
N LEU A 123 -23.37 23.54 2.78
CA LEU A 123 -21.99 23.06 2.78
C LEU A 123 -21.81 21.92 3.78
N LYS A 124 -21.18 20.84 3.30
CA LYS A 124 -20.68 19.70 4.08
C LYS A 124 -19.34 19.29 3.48
N LEU A 125 -18.28 20.04 3.81
CA LEU A 125 -16.97 19.84 3.24
C LEU A 125 -16.14 18.95 4.17
N ALA A 126 -15.74 17.79 3.67
CA ALA A 126 -14.73 16.95 4.33
C ALA A 126 -13.38 17.69 4.33
N PRO A 127 -12.43 17.36 5.21
CA PRO A 127 -11.07 17.87 5.09
C PRO A 127 -10.45 17.48 3.75
N GLU A 128 -10.28 18.48 2.87
CA GLU A 128 -9.82 18.28 1.49
C GLU A 128 -9.47 19.62 0.81
N HIS A 129 -8.92 19.53 -0.39
CA HIS A 129 -8.82 20.61 -1.36
C HIS A 129 -10.07 20.65 -2.23
N HIS A 130 -10.91 21.65 -2.03
CA HIS A 130 -12.17 21.79 -2.75
C HIS A 130 -12.08 22.85 -3.84
N THR A 131 -12.54 22.50 -5.04
CA THR A 131 -12.68 23.43 -6.17
C THR A 131 -14.11 23.92 -6.25
N PHE A 132 -14.30 25.21 -6.08
CA PHE A 132 -15.57 25.90 -6.31
C PHE A 132 -15.57 26.51 -7.70
N THR A 133 -16.59 26.19 -8.49
CA THR A 133 -16.76 26.73 -9.86
C THR A 133 -18.16 27.26 -10.02
N ILE A 134 -18.27 28.49 -10.47
CA ILE A 134 -19.54 29.12 -10.82
C ILE A 134 -19.57 29.27 -12.33
N GLN A 135 -20.50 28.59 -12.95
CA GLN A 135 -20.76 28.66 -14.38
C GLN A 135 -21.92 29.67 -14.59
N TYR A 136 -21.77 30.60 -15.53
CA TYR A 136 -22.79 31.60 -15.82
C TYR A 136 -22.97 31.79 -17.33
N LEU A 137 -24.22 32.22 -17.71
CA LEU A 137 -24.56 32.65 -19.03
C LEU A 137 -24.91 34.14 -18.95
N ALA A 138 -24.26 34.97 -19.79
CA ALA A 138 -24.50 36.39 -19.90
C ALA A 138 -25.10 36.76 -21.27
N GLU A 139 -26.07 37.66 -21.29
CA GLU A 139 -26.60 38.29 -22.50
C GLU A 139 -25.62 39.36 -23.04
N PRO A 140 -25.74 39.80 -24.29
CA PRO A 140 -24.92 40.86 -24.85
C PRO A 140 -25.00 42.16 -24.02
N ASN A 141 -23.86 42.71 -23.63
CA ASN A 141 -23.72 43.89 -22.78
C ASN A 141 -24.39 43.77 -21.39
N ASP A 142 -24.46 42.53 -20.85
CA ASP A 142 -25.05 42.31 -19.54
C ASP A 142 -24.24 43.04 -18.45
N THR A 143 -24.95 43.54 -17.44
CA THR A 143 -24.40 44.25 -16.29
C THR A 143 -24.64 43.51 -14.99
N ASP A 144 -24.94 42.20 -15.09
CA ASP A 144 -25.19 41.37 -13.93
C ASP A 144 -23.93 41.30 -13.05
N SER A 145 -24.17 41.27 -11.75
CA SER A 145 -23.11 41.12 -10.75
C SER A 145 -23.16 39.75 -10.08
N ILE A 146 -22.08 39.38 -9.45
CA ILE A 146 -22.02 38.17 -8.62
C ILE A 146 -21.55 38.50 -7.21
N LYS A 147 -22.21 37.88 -6.23
CA LYS A 147 -21.80 37.91 -4.83
C LYS A 147 -21.78 36.49 -4.29
N VAL A 148 -20.66 36.10 -3.75
CA VAL A 148 -20.51 34.79 -3.11
C VAL A 148 -20.16 35.01 -1.65
N CYS A 149 -20.90 34.37 -0.75
CA CYS A 149 -20.70 34.51 0.68
C CYS A 149 -20.82 33.14 1.37
N PHE A 150 -19.83 32.78 2.18
CA PHE A 150 -19.93 31.67 3.11
C PHE A 150 -20.57 32.13 4.43
N ASP A 151 -21.39 31.27 5.03
CA ASP A 151 -22.00 31.45 6.33
C ASP A 151 -21.74 30.18 7.15
N ALA A 152 -20.79 30.20 8.08
CA ALA A 152 -20.34 29.05 8.84
C ALA A 152 -19.93 29.46 10.26
N PRO A 153 -19.77 28.48 11.21
CA PRO A 153 -19.31 28.75 12.60
C PRO A 153 -17.93 29.41 12.69
N LYS A 154 -17.10 29.25 11.64
CA LYS A 154 -15.75 29.84 11.51
C LYS A 154 -15.61 30.46 10.12
N ALA A 155 -14.75 31.45 9.97
CA ALA A 155 -14.41 32.00 8.66
C ALA A 155 -13.82 30.89 7.78
N ILE A 156 -14.29 30.83 6.52
CA ILE A 156 -13.79 29.89 5.51
C ILE A 156 -12.79 30.64 4.63
N PRO A 157 -11.48 30.42 4.80
CA PRO A 157 -10.49 31.05 3.93
C PRO A 157 -10.56 30.43 2.53
N TYR A 158 -10.39 31.23 1.51
CA TYR A 158 -10.30 30.79 0.13
C TYR A 158 -9.02 31.31 -0.53
N THR A 159 -8.62 30.67 -1.60
CA THR A 159 -7.45 31.03 -2.39
C THR A 159 -7.72 30.91 -3.89
N LEU A 160 -6.96 31.64 -4.68
CA LEU A 160 -6.94 31.50 -6.15
C LEU A 160 -5.73 30.65 -6.63
N ASP A 161 -4.88 30.22 -5.70
CA ASP A 161 -3.74 29.37 -5.96
C ASP A 161 -4.20 27.90 -5.89
N SER A 162 -3.86 27.13 -6.91
CA SER A 162 -4.16 25.68 -6.95
C SER A 162 -3.28 24.86 -6.02
N ARG A 163 -2.20 25.41 -5.49
CA ARG A 163 -1.37 24.73 -4.50
C ARG A 163 -2.14 24.48 -3.21
N HIS A 164 -2.01 23.26 -2.71
CA HIS A 164 -2.79 22.79 -1.58
C HIS A 164 -1.99 21.80 -0.72
N PRO A 165 -2.34 21.61 0.57
CA PRO A 165 -1.78 20.54 1.38
C PRO A 165 -2.09 19.17 0.80
N TYR A 166 -1.18 18.19 0.99
CA TYR A 166 -1.36 16.83 0.48
C TYR A 166 -2.56 16.14 1.12
N MET A 167 -3.59 15.86 0.35
CA MET A 167 -4.89 15.39 0.81
C MET A 167 -5.16 13.95 0.37
N VAL A 168 -6.34 13.42 0.70
CA VAL A 168 -6.68 12.03 0.43
C VAL A 168 -6.68 11.70 -1.07
N HIS A 169 -7.11 12.63 -1.93
CA HIS A 169 -7.08 12.42 -3.37
C HIS A 169 -5.66 12.41 -3.95
N ASP A 170 -4.71 13.15 -3.36
CA ASP A 170 -3.31 13.05 -3.75
C ASP A 170 -2.71 11.69 -3.40
N LEU A 171 -3.22 11.04 -2.33
CA LEU A 171 -2.83 9.69 -1.96
C LEU A 171 -3.43 8.63 -2.89
N THR A 172 -4.70 8.81 -3.31
CA THR A 172 -5.45 7.76 -4.02
C THR A 172 -5.42 7.90 -5.54
N ASP A 173 -5.26 9.12 -6.07
CA ASP A 173 -5.41 9.46 -7.48
C ASP A 173 -4.07 9.74 -8.18
N GLY A 174 -4.12 9.96 -9.49
CA GLY A 174 -2.99 10.37 -10.27
C GLY A 174 -2.18 9.24 -10.90
N LYS A 175 -1.11 9.62 -11.59
CA LYS A 175 -0.21 8.71 -12.30
C LYS A 175 0.87 8.19 -11.35
N ARG A 176 1.02 6.86 -11.29
CA ARG A 176 2.05 6.17 -10.50
C ARG A 176 2.81 5.18 -11.36
N VAL A 177 4.13 5.12 -11.22
CA VAL A 177 4.91 4.03 -11.80
C VAL A 177 4.75 2.78 -10.93
N ARG A 178 4.45 1.64 -11.57
CA ARG A 178 4.15 0.37 -10.89
C ARG A 178 5.09 -0.76 -11.26
N GLY A 179 5.75 -0.66 -12.40
CA GLY A 179 6.63 -1.72 -12.86
C GLY A 179 7.79 -1.21 -13.69
N ILE A 180 8.88 -1.97 -13.63
CA ILE A 180 10.06 -1.81 -14.47
C ILE A 180 10.53 -3.18 -14.90
N SER A 181 10.95 -3.31 -16.18
CA SER A 181 11.51 -4.53 -16.73
C SER A 181 12.57 -4.19 -17.77
N VAL A 182 13.74 -4.82 -17.65
CA VAL A 182 14.89 -4.56 -18.50
C VAL A 182 15.04 -5.71 -19.50
N SER A 183 15.30 -5.40 -20.78
CA SER A 183 15.58 -6.45 -21.78
C SER A 183 16.85 -7.22 -21.43
N PRO A 184 16.95 -8.52 -21.75
CA PRO A 184 18.11 -9.35 -21.38
C PRO A 184 19.46 -8.82 -21.84
N ASP A 185 19.49 -8.13 -22.98
CA ASP A 185 20.70 -7.50 -23.52
C ASP A 185 20.99 -6.09 -22.95
N GLY A 186 20.10 -5.58 -22.09
CA GLY A 186 20.23 -4.27 -21.46
C GLY A 186 20.01 -3.07 -22.39
N GLN A 187 19.45 -3.28 -23.61
CA GLN A 187 19.22 -2.18 -24.55
C GLN A 187 17.91 -1.43 -24.28
N TYR A 188 16.91 -2.12 -23.79
CA TYR A 188 15.57 -1.59 -23.58
C TYR A 188 15.12 -1.70 -22.14
N VAL A 189 14.27 -0.78 -21.72
CA VAL A 189 13.57 -0.81 -20.44
C VAL A 189 12.09 -0.51 -20.67
N ALA A 190 11.24 -1.33 -20.10
CA ALA A 190 9.80 -1.12 -20.08
C ALA A 190 9.35 -0.58 -18.72
N LEU A 191 8.45 0.40 -18.73
CA LEU A 191 7.82 0.95 -17.54
C LEU A 191 6.33 0.74 -17.63
N SER A 192 5.71 0.35 -16.52
CA SER A 192 4.25 0.32 -16.40
C SER A 192 3.76 1.40 -15.45
N TYR A 193 2.73 2.11 -15.89
CA TYR A 193 2.07 3.16 -15.14
C TYR A 193 0.62 2.81 -14.90
N GLN A 194 0.16 3.11 -13.72
CA GLN A 194 -1.26 3.16 -13.38
C GLN A 194 -1.66 4.62 -13.21
N THR A 195 -2.74 5.03 -13.87
CA THR A 195 -3.36 6.34 -13.64
C THR A 195 -4.75 6.12 -13.09
N THR A 196 -4.98 6.56 -11.87
CA THR A 196 -6.28 6.49 -11.21
C THR A 196 -6.95 7.86 -11.28
N ALA A 197 -8.11 7.91 -11.89
CA ALA A 197 -8.93 9.11 -11.92
C ALA A 197 -9.75 9.23 -10.63
N ARG A 198 -10.20 10.43 -10.30
CA ARG A 198 -11.17 10.67 -9.24
C ARG A 198 -12.40 9.79 -9.45
N GLY A 199 -12.83 9.06 -8.41
CA GLY A 199 -13.86 8.02 -8.52
C GLY A 199 -13.33 6.60 -8.80
N GLY A 200 -12.00 6.40 -8.83
CA GLY A 200 -11.35 5.09 -8.77
C GLY A 200 -11.09 4.38 -10.10
N ASN A 201 -11.56 4.94 -11.22
CA ASN A 201 -11.28 4.35 -12.53
C ASN A 201 -9.79 4.42 -12.83
N SER A 202 -9.17 3.26 -13.02
CA SER A 202 -7.74 3.14 -13.29
C SER A 202 -7.47 2.68 -14.72
N THR A 203 -6.48 3.30 -15.35
CA THR A 203 -5.95 2.91 -16.65
C THR A 203 -4.49 2.53 -16.54
N TRP A 204 -4.07 1.58 -17.36
CA TRP A 204 -2.68 1.15 -17.43
C TRP A 204 -2.05 1.62 -18.74
N ASN A 205 -0.80 2.04 -18.66
CA ASN A 205 0.03 2.40 -19.80
C ASN A 205 1.40 1.77 -19.64
N TYR A 206 1.94 1.25 -20.74
CA TYR A 206 3.22 0.56 -20.77
C TYR A 206 4.12 1.24 -21.82
N GLU A 207 5.24 1.78 -21.38
CA GLU A 207 6.17 2.49 -22.22
C GLU A 207 7.45 1.67 -22.42
N LEU A 208 7.90 1.57 -23.66
CA LEU A 208 9.22 1.04 -23.99
C LEU A 208 10.19 2.20 -24.24
N ARG A 209 11.35 2.14 -23.63
CA ARG A 209 12.40 3.14 -23.74
C ARG A 209 13.75 2.51 -24.09
N ASP A 210 14.59 3.27 -24.78
CA ASP A 210 15.99 2.93 -25.01
C ASP A 210 16.83 3.26 -23.76
N VAL A 211 17.60 2.30 -23.27
CA VAL A 211 18.39 2.47 -22.03
C VAL A 211 19.50 3.50 -22.19
N LYS A 212 20.17 3.54 -23.33
CA LYS A 212 21.30 4.42 -23.56
C LYS A 212 20.91 5.89 -23.71
N THR A 213 19.79 6.15 -24.39
CA THR A 213 19.31 7.50 -24.68
C THR A 213 18.16 7.95 -23.79
N GLN A 214 17.55 7.04 -23.02
CA GLN A 214 16.35 7.18 -22.19
C GLN A 214 15.10 7.60 -23.00
N ARG A 215 15.18 7.62 -24.33
CA ARG A 215 14.10 8.07 -25.20
C ARG A 215 12.98 7.04 -25.26
N PHE A 216 11.76 7.54 -25.26
CA PHE A 216 10.56 6.77 -25.57
C PHE A 216 10.66 6.19 -26.99
N ILE A 217 10.30 4.91 -27.14
CA ILE A 217 10.25 4.19 -28.41
C ILE A 217 8.80 3.99 -28.84
N THR A 218 8.01 3.33 -28.00
CA THR A 218 6.62 2.99 -28.30
C THR A 218 5.84 2.67 -27.03
N THR A 219 4.52 2.63 -27.17
CA THR A 219 3.61 2.10 -26.14
C THR A 219 3.38 0.62 -26.40
N LEU A 220 3.39 -0.19 -25.35
CA LEU A 220 3.10 -1.62 -25.38
C LEU A 220 1.67 -1.90 -24.92
N ALA A 221 1.10 -3.03 -25.33
CA ALA A 221 -0.21 -3.48 -24.89
C ALA A 221 -0.21 -3.98 -23.43
N SER A 222 0.92 -4.50 -22.97
CA SER A 222 1.13 -5.01 -21.62
C SER A 222 2.61 -4.99 -21.25
N ASN A 223 2.96 -5.36 -20.03
CA ASN A 223 4.34 -5.61 -19.64
C ASN A 223 4.97 -6.64 -20.59
N PRO A 224 6.15 -6.34 -21.17
CA PRO A 224 6.82 -7.26 -22.07
C PRO A 224 7.31 -8.50 -21.31
N ARG A 225 7.07 -9.67 -21.88
CA ARG A 225 7.75 -10.90 -21.48
C ARG A 225 8.93 -11.10 -22.41
N TRP A 226 10.11 -10.73 -21.92
CA TRP A 226 11.34 -10.76 -22.71
C TRP A 226 11.73 -12.19 -23.11
N MET A 227 12.29 -12.30 -24.29
CA MET A 227 12.93 -13.53 -24.75
C MET A 227 14.30 -13.66 -24.13
N PRO A 228 14.68 -14.81 -23.54
CA PRO A 228 15.93 -14.93 -22.78
C PRO A 228 17.23 -14.63 -23.53
N LYS A 229 17.28 -14.92 -24.85
CA LYS A 229 18.49 -14.72 -25.66
C LYS A 229 18.52 -13.39 -26.41
N THR A 230 17.38 -12.78 -26.60
CA THR A 230 17.28 -11.61 -27.49
C THR A 230 16.55 -10.48 -26.79
N ALA A 231 16.62 -9.26 -27.34
CA ALA A 231 15.83 -8.13 -26.85
C ALA A 231 14.35 -8.22 -27.26
N ALA A 232 13.93 -9.22 -28.04
CA ALA A 232 12.53 -9.38 -28.42
C ALA A 232 11.66 -9.72 -27.20
N TYR A 233 10.36 -9.44 -27.32
CA TYR A 233 9.38 -9.78 -26.30
C TYR A 233 8.22 -10.56 -26.91
N LEU A 234 7.51 -11.31 -26.06
CA LEU A 234 6.36 -12.08 -26.46
C LEU A 234 5.06 -11.28 -26.32
N VAL A 235 4.22 -11.44 -27.32
CA VAL A 235 2.81 -11.02 -27.29
C VAL A 235 1.95 -12.27 -27.37
N ASP A 236 1.01 -12.34 -26.46
CA ASP A 236 0.04 -13.44 -26.33
C ASP A 236 -1.23 -13.06 -27.08
N GLU A 237 -1.66 -13.88 -28.02
CA GLU A 237 -2.87 -13.67 -28.81
C GLU A 237 -3.78 -14.88 -28.76
N LYS A 238 -5.07 -14.63 -28.64
CA LYS A 238 -6.09 -15.64 -28.60
C LYS A 238 -7.03 -15.47 -29.79
N GLU A 239 -7.15 -16.51 -30.60
CA GLU A 239 -8.09 -16.59 -31.73
C GLU A 239 -9.04 -17.76 -31.49
N GLY A 240 -10.27 -17.48 -31.10
CA GLY A 240 -11.22 -18.45 -30.63
C GLY A 240 -10.71 -19.18 -29.39
N SER A 241 -10.55 -20.51 -29.46
CA SER A 241 -9.96 -21.32 -28.38
C SER A 241 -8.45 -21.48 -28.46
N ARG A 242 -7.83 -20.99 -29.55
CA ARG A 242 -6.40 -21.14 -29.76
C ARG A 242 -5.63 -19.97 -29.21
N ARG A 243 -4.57 -20.26 -28.48
CA ARG A 243 -3.67 -19.29 -27.88
C ARG A 243 -2.30 -19.42 -28.54
N SER A 244 -1.74 -18.34 -29.03
CA SER A 244 -0.45 -18.32 -29.74
C SER A 244 0.47 -17.19 -29.22
N LEU A 245 1.76 -17.42 -29.27
CA LEU A 245 2.78 -16.45 -28.89
C LEU A 245 3.50 -15.92 -30.12
N TYR A 246 3.56 -14.60 -30.22
CA TYR A 246 4.33 -13.92 -31.24
C TYR A 246 5.54 -13.23 -30.63
N LYS A 247 6.68 -13.47 -31.23
CA LYS A 247 7.93 -12.76 -30.90
C LYS A 247 7.95 -11.42 -31.65
N VAL A 248 8.13 -10.33 -30.91
CA VAL A 248 8.11 -8.96 -31.45
C VAL A 248 9.49 -8.34 -31.28
N ASP A 249 10.05 -7.84 -32.37
CA ASP A 249 11.27 -7.05 -32.37
C ASP A 249 10.95 -5.62 -31.89
N PRO A 250 11.54 -5.14 -30.77
CA PRO A 250 11.19 -3.86 -30.17
C PRO A 250 11.59 -2.66 -31.03
N LYS A 251 12.55 -2.81 -31.93
CA LYS A 251 13.06 -1.73 -32.81
C LYS A 251 12.19 -1.54 -34.05
N THR A 252 11.74 -2.64 -34.66
CA THR A 252 11.02 -2.62 -35.93
C THR A 252 9.53 -2.85 -35.79
N GLY A 253 9.09 -3.41 -34.66
CA GLY A 253 7.73 -3.89 -34.45
C GLY A 253 7.40 -5.17 -35.25
N ALA A 254 8.38 -5.76 -35.94
CA ALA A 254 8.18 -6.97 -36.72
C ALA A 254 7.79 -8.15 -35.84
N ARG A 255 6.78 -8.91 -36.27
CA ARG A 255 6.19 -10.01 -35.52
C ARG A 255 6.44 -11.34 -36.24
N THR A 256 6.85 -12.34 -35.47
CA THR A 256 7.01 -13.71 -35.96
C THR A 256 6.33 -14.69 -35.00
N LEU A 257 5.66 -15.70 -35.54
CA LEU A 257 5.04 -16.75 -34.72
C LEU A 257 6.14 -17.50 -33.97
N PHE A 258 6.01 -17.61 -32.66
CA PHE A 258 6.95 -18.31 -31.79
C PHE A 258 6.42 -19.64 -31.30
N ALA A 259 5.17 -19.66 -30.80
CA ALA A 259 4.51 -20.88 -30.36
C ALA A 259 3.04 -20.84 -30.74
N TYR A 260 2.48 -21.98 -31.12
CA TYR A 260 1.12 -22.08 -31.64
C TYR A 260 0.30 -23.08 -30.80
N ASP A 261 -0.95 -22.73 -30.55
CA ASP A 261 -1.92 -23.57 -29.84
C ASP A 261 -1.37 -24.06 -28.48
N ILE A 262 -0.85 -23.09 -27.71
CA ILE A 262 -0.26 -23.36 -26.40
C ILE A 262 -1.35 -23.57 -25.33
N PRO A 263 -1.07 -24.33 -24.27
CA PRO A 263 -1.98 -24.50 -23.13
C PRO A 263 -2.40 -23.19 -22.47
N GLU A 264 -3.60 -23.18 -21.90
CA GLU A 264 -3.95 -22.15 -20.92
C GLU A 264 -3.10 -22.33 -19.65
N GLY A 265 -2.73 -21.23 -19.02
CA GLY A 265 -1.86 -21.22 -17.82
C GLY A 265 -0.69 -20.26 -17.96
N SER A 266 0.07 -20.12 -16.88
CA SER A 266 1.30 -19.34 -16.88
C SER A 266 2.45 -20.17 -17.44
N TYR A 267 3.42 -19.50 -18.09
CA TYR A 267 4.57 -20.18 -18.68
C TYR A 267 5.86 -19.41 -18.46
N ASN A 268 6.97 -20.13 -18.49
CA ASN A 268 8.31 -19.58 -18.52
C ASN A 268 9.03 -20.08 -19.78
N VAL A 269 9.75 -19.17 -20.46
CA VAL A 269 10.54 -19.51 -21.65
C VAL A 269 11.88 -20.08 -21.22
N SER A 270 12.28 -21.21 -21.79
CA SER A 270 13.62 -21.77 -21.54
C SER A 270 14.72 -20.79 -21.98
N PRO A 271 15.88 -20.75 -21.29
CA PRO A 271 17.03 -19.96 -21.72
C PRO A 271 17.49 -20.26 -23.16
N THR A 272 17.20 -21.47 -23.66
CA THR A 272 17.49 -21.91 -25.02
C THR A 272 16.45 -21.50 -26.07
N GLU A 273 15.28 -21.02 -25.64
CA GLU A 273 14.13 -20.61 -26.47
C GLU A 273 13.54 -21.75 -27.34
N ASP A 274 13.81 -23.00 -26.99
CA ASP A 274 13.34 -24.19 -27.72
C ASP A 274 12.17 -24.93 -27.03
N TYR A 275 11.86 -24.55 -25.77
CA TYR A 275 10.71 -25.06 -25.03
C TYR A 275 10.17 -24.04 -24.02
N LEU A 276 8.92 -24.27 -23.59
CA LEU A 276 8.28 -23.57 -22.50
C LEU A 276 7.99 -24.53 -21.36
N ILE A 277 8.06 -24.05 -20.12
CA ILE A 277 7.50 -24.79 -18.97
C ILE A 277 6.25 -24.05 -18.51
N PHE A 278 5.13 -24.74 -18.58
CA PHE A 278 3.83 -24.30 -18.11
C PHE A 278 3.63 -24.71 -16.65
N THR A 279 3.04 -23.83 -15.88
CA THR A 279 2.34 -24.17 -14.64
C THR A 279 0.86 -24.23 -14.97
N LEU A 280 0.30 -25.42 -14.86
CA LEU A 280 -1.10 -25.73 -15.16
C LEU A 280 -1.81 -26.12 -13.87
N GLU A 281 -3.11 -25.85 -13.80
CA GLU A 281 -3.92 -26.15 -12.63
C GLU A 281 -4.80 -27.37 -12.88
N GLU A 282 -4.92 -28.21 -11.86
CA GLU A 282 -5.84 -29.33 -11.79
C GLU A 282 -6.77 -29.13 -10.60
N GLU A 283 -8.05 -28.92 -10.91
CA GLU A 283 -9.08 -28.76 -9.88
C GLU A 283 -9.20 -30.04 -9.05
N GLY A 284 -9.17 -29.88 -7.74
CA GLY A 284 -9.42 -30.99 -6.82
C GLY A 284 -10.90 -31.38 -6.77
N PRO A 285 -11.23 -32.43 -5.99
CA PRO A 285 -12.60 -32.89 -5.81
C PRO A 285 -13.49 -31.76 -5.28
N LYS A 286 -14.65 -31.57 -5.92
CA LYS A 286 -15.67 -30.62 -5.43
C LYS A 286 -16.46 -31.29 -4.31
N GLU A 287 -16.62 -30.54 -3.23
CA GLU A 287 -17.47 -30.98 -2.12
C GLU A 287 -18.95 -30.75 -2.41
N ASP A 288 -19.79 -31.48 -1.68
CA ASP A 288 -21.21 -31.15 -1.56
C ASP A 288 -21.34 -29.73 -0.97
N LYS A 289 -22.24 -28.93 -1.54
CA LYS A 289 -22.41 -27.54 -1.09
C LYS A 289 -23.22 -27.43 0.21
N GLU A 290 -23.92 -28.48 0.60
CA GLU A 290 -24.78 -28.47 1.77
C GLU A 290 -24.07 -29.00 3.01
N ILE A 291 -23.33 -30.10 2.89
CA ILE A 291 -22.60 -30.73 3.99
C ILE A 291 -21.26 -31.23 3.45
N PHE A 292 -20.16 -30.86 4.09
CA PHE A 292 -18.81 -31.28 3.67
C PHE A 292 -17.86 -31.44 4.85
N GLU A 293 -16.88 -32.29 4.65
CA GLU A 293 -15.78 -32.50 5.59
C GLU A 293 -14.65 -31.51 5.29
N VAL A 294 -14.16 -30.82 6.34
CA VAL A 294 -12.94 -30.02 6.29
C VAL A 294 -11.76 -30.95 6.58
N LEU A 295 -10.91 -31.18 5.57
CA LEU A 295 -9.84 -32.18 5.63
C LEU A 295 -8.62 -31.67 6.39
N GLU A 296 -8.28 -30.39 6.21
CA GLU A 296 -7.13 -29.72 6.81
C GLU A 296 -7.51 -28.28 7.18
N MET A 297 -6.71 -27.63 7.99
CA MET A 297 -6.98 -26.24 8.41
C MET A 297 -7.07 -25.30 7.20
N ASP A 298 -6.24 -25.54 6.20
CA ASP A 298 -6.19 -24.72 4.98
C ASP A 298 -7.31 -25.03 3.98
N ASP A 299 -8.03 -26.16 4.12
CA ASP A 299 -9.17 -26.52 3.28
C ASP A 299 -10.35 -25.53 3.36
N ARG A 300 -10.32 -24.61 4.34
CA ARG A 300 -11.23 -23.47 4.44
C ARG A 300 -10.92 -22.35 3.43
N GLN A 301 -9.73 -22.38 2.83
CA GLN A 301 -9.29 -21.36 1.87
C GLN A 301 -9.81 -21.71 0.47
N PRO A 302 -10.36 -20.72 -0.26
CA PRO A 302 -10.79 -20.95 -1.65
C PRO A 302 -9.62 -21.47 -2.51
N GLY A 303 -9.88 -22.54 -3.25
CA GLY A 303 -8.89 -23.12 -4.17
C GLY A 303 -7.83 -24.01 -3.51
N TRP A 304 -7.87 -24.22 -2.18
CA TRP A 304 -6.88 -25.07 -1.50
C TRP A 304 -6.76 -26.48 -2.10
N ARG A 305 -7.85 -27.04 -2.64
CA ARG A 305 -7.86 -28.38 -3.27
C ARG A 305 -7.29 -28.40 -4.69
N THR A 306 -7.14 -27.25 -5.33
CA THR A 306 -6.51 -27.13 -6.64
C THR A 306 -5.01 -27.37 -6.52
N ARG A 307 -4.43 -28.11 -7.46
CA ARG A 307 -2.99 -28.39 -7.48
C ARG A 307 -2.37 -27.88 -8.76
N ASN A 308 -1.16 -27.35 -8.62
CA ASN A 308 -0.34 -26.98 -9.76
C ASN A 308 0.48 -28.17 -10.21
N TYR A 309 0.61 -28.34 -11.50
CA TYR A 309 1.56 -29.29 -12.09
C TYR A 309 2.33 -28.62 -13.23
N LEU A 310 3.50 -29.17 -13.54
CA LEU A 310 4.34 -28.64 -14.60
C LEU A 310 4.16 -29.44 -15.90
N ALA A 311 4.15 -28.72 -17.01
CA ALA A 311 4.16 -29.30 -18.35
C ALA A 311 5.18 -28.60 -19.24
N LYS A 312 5.85 -29.37 -20.09
CA LYS A 312 6.79 -28.89 -21.09
C LYS A 312 6.10 -28.81 -22.44
N TYR A 313 6.18 -27.66 -23.10
CA TYR A 313 5.78 -27.45 -24.48
C TYR A 313 7.03 -27.30 -25.34
N ASP A 314 7.21 -28.15 -26.31
CA ASP A 314 8.32 -28.12 -27.28
C ASP A 314 7.97 -27.20 -28.44
N ILE A 315 8.78 -26.16 -28.67
CA ILE A 315 8.50 -25.12 -29.69
C ILE A 315 8.51 -25.70 -31.11
N LYS A 316 9.39 -26.65 -31.39
CA LYS A 316 9.55 -27.21 -32.73
C LYS A 316 8.41 -28.11 -33.13
N THR A 317 7.93 -28.92 -32.21
CA THR A 317 6.93 -29.97 -32.47
C THR A 317 5.53 -29.56 -32.05
N GLY A 318 5.36 -28.55 -31.19
CA GLY A 318 4.08 -28.18 -30.57
C GLY A 318 3.55 -29.20 -29.55
N ILE A 319 4.38 -30.20 -29.16
CA ILE A 319 3.96 -31.23 -28.20
C ILE A 319 4.00 -30.68 -26.81
N THR A 320 2.89 -30.80 -26.07
CA THR A 320 2.83 -30.55 -24.62
C THR A 320 2.91 -31.85 -23.86
N GLN A 321 3.89 -31.97 -22.98
CA GLN A 321 4.09 -33.13 -22.15
C GLN A 321 4.03 -32.75 -20.66
N ARG A 322 3.14 -33.38 -19.87
CA ARG A 322 3.13 -33.26 -18.41
C ARG A 322 4.43 -33.85 -17.85
N ILE A 323 5.10 -33.13 -16.96
CA ILE A 323 6.39 -33.52 -16.36
C ILE A 323 6.31 -33.78 -14.87
N THR A 324 5.28 -33.28 -14.17
CA THR A 324 5.01 -33.62 -12.77
C THR A 324 3.59 -34.19 -12.63
N PHE A 325 3.42 -35.09 -11.63
CA PHE A 325 2.15 -35.74 -11.35
C PHE A 325 2.08 -36.09 -9.86
N GLY A 326 0.97 -35.77 -9.23
CA GLY A 326 0.78 -36.11 -7.81
C GLY A 326 -0.30 -35.28 -7.14
N THR A 327 -0.41 -35.45 -5.82
CA THR A 327 -1.39 -34.72 -4.96
C THR A 327 -0.78 -33.48 -4.32
N LYS A 328 0.48 -33.17 -4.61
CA LYS A 328 1.18 -31.97 -4.15
C LYS A 328 1.23 -30.94 -5.27
N GLY A 329 1.33 -29.67 -4.95
CA GLY A 329 1.66 -28.64 -5.91
C GLY A 329 3.14 -28.62 -6.21
N GLU A 330 3.51 -28.51 -7.47
CA GLU A 330 4.91 -28.39 -7.91
C GLU A 330 5.12 -27.04 -8.60
N TYR A 331 6.27 -26.44 -8.33
CA TYR A 331 6.64 -25.11 -8.78
C TYR A 331 8.02 -25.11 -9.41
N LEU A 332 8.12 -24.51 -10.61
CA LEU A 332 9.41 -24.20 -11.21
C LEU A 332 10.00 -22.97 -10.52
N TYR A 333 11.19 -23.10 -9.97
CA TYR A 333 11.93 -21.98 -9.39
C TYR A 333 12.87 -21.33 -10.40
N ASP A 334 13.64 -22.13 -11.13
CA ASP A 334 14.63 -21.59 -12.05
C ASP A 334 15.05 -22.61 -13.13
N PHE A 335 15.72 -22.08 -14.16
CA PHE A 335 16.40 -22.84 -15.20
C PHE A 335 17.91 -22.69 -15.05
N SER A 336 18.68 -23.76 -15.32
CA SER A 336 20.11 -23.57 -15.58
C SER A 336 20.30 -22.69 -16.83
N GLN A 337 21.39 -21.92 -16.87
CA GLN A 337 21.65 -20.96 -17.96
C GLN A 337 21.67 -21.63 -19.34
N ASP A 338 22.14 -22.88 -19.42
CA ASP A 338 22.15 -23.67 -20.65
C ASP A 338 20.78 -24.30 -21.00
N GLY A 339 19.78 -24.10 -20.16
CA GLY A 339 18.44 -24.67 -20.32
C GLY A 339 18.37 -26.19 -20.17
N SER A 340 19.40 -26.84 -19.70
CA SER A 340 19.43 -28.29 -19.57
C SER A 340 18.77 -28.83 -18.30
N LYS A 341 18.63 -28.01 -17.24
CA LYS A 341 18.07 -28.38 -15.93
C LYS A 341 17.01 -27.44 -15.47
N LEU A 342 16.01 -27.99 -14.78
CA LEU A 342 14.96 -27.26 -14.07
C LEU A 342 15.17 -27.46 -12.57
N LEU A 343 15.10 -26.40 -11.78
CA LEU A 343 14.98 -26.45 -10.34
C LEU A 343 13.49 -26.42 -9.99
N VAL A 344 13.01 -27.51 -9.44
CA VAL A 344 11.60 -27.70 -9.10
C VAL A 344 11.45 -27.96 -7.61
N ALA A 345 10.47 -27.38 -6.97
CA ALA A 345 10.11 -27.67 -5.59
C ALA A 345 8.66 -28.10 -5.44
N SER A 346 8.42 -28.90 -4.41
CA SER A 346 7.10 -29.32 -3.94
C SER A 346 7.01 -29.08 -2.44
N PHE A 347 5.86 -28.62 -1.99
CA PHE A 347 5.61 -28.33 -0.58
C PHE A 347 4.74 -29.41 0.05
N ARG A 348 4.98 -29.70 1.32
CA ARG A 348 4.15 -30.60 2.11
C ARG A 348 3.99 -30.13 3.54
N SER A 349 2.79 -30.32 4.09
CA SER A 349 2.49 -30.03 5.49
C SER A 349 3.19 -30.99 6.44
N ARG A 350 3.59 -30.44 7.58
CA ARG A 350 4.16 -31.16 8.72
C ARG A 350 3.68 -30.55 10.03
N LEU A 351 2.40 -30.76 10.33
CA LEU A 351 1.69 -30.01 11.37
C LEU A 351 2.22 -30.21 12.80
N ALA A 352 2.85 -31.35 13.08
CA ALA A 352 3.27 -31.68 14.44
C ALA A 352 4.60 -31.05 14.88
N LYS A 353 5.26 -30.33 13.99
CA LYS A 353 6.60 -29.77 14.24
C LYS A 353 6.79 -28.44 13.49
N ARG A 354 7.44 -27.47 14.13
CA ARG A 354 7.87 -26.22 13.46
C ARG A 354 9.11 -26.51 12.55
N PRO A 355 9.16 -26.03 11.32
CA PRO A 355 8.08 -25.38 10.60
C PRO A 355 6.98 -26.37 10.22
N THR A 356 5.74 -25.90 10.14
CA THR A 356 4.57 -26.72 9.80
C THR A 356 4.49 -27.11 8.33
N SER A 357 5.40 -26.55 7.51
CA SER A 357 5.61 -26.95 6.12
C SER A 357 7.07 -27.16 5.82
N VAL A 358 7.36 -28.08 4.93
CA VAL A 358 8.71 -28.39 4.45
C VAL A 358 8.72 -28.50 2.93
N SER A 359 9.89 -28.26 2.34
CA SER A 359 10.07 -28.25 0.89
C SER A 359 10.93 -29.42 0.44
N ASP A 360 10.52 -30.05 -0.67
CA ASP A 360 11.33 -31.05 -1.37
C ASP A 360 11.83 -30.43 -2.68
N TYR A 361 13.13 -30.45 -2.95
CA TYR A 361 13.73 -29.85 -4.16
C TYR A 361 14.30 -30.91 -5.08
N TYR A 362 14.08 -30.70 -6.37
CA TYR A 362 14.44 -31.64 -7.42
C TYR A 362 15.15 -30.92 -8.56
N LEU A 363 16.12 -31.61 -9.19
CA LEU A 363 16.66 -31.22 -10.47
C LEU A 363 16.09 -32.13 -11.56
N ILE A 364 15.46 -31.53 -12.56
CA ILE A 364 14.90 -32.27 -13.70
C ILE A 364 15.72 -31.95 -14.94
N ASP A 365 16.28 -33.00 -15.59
CA ASP A 365 16.88 -32.84 -16.92
C ASP A 365 15.80 -32.50 -17.93
N ALA A 366 15.90 -31.34 -18.57
CA ALA A 366 14.83 -30.80 -19.42
C ALA A 366 14.62 -31.62 -20.71
N ARG A 367 15.59 -32.42 -21.15
CA ARG A 367 15.51 -33.25 -22.35
C ARG A 367 14.98 -34.63 -22.06
N THR A 368 15.54 -35.29 -21.03
CA THR A 368 15.25 -36.70 -20.73
C THR A 368 14.13 -36.85 -19.70
N LEU A 369 13.80 -35.79 -19.00
CA LEU A 369 12.88 -35.73 -17.84
C LEU A 369 13.35 -36.60 -16.66
N LYS A 370 14.63 -36.98 -16.65
CA LYS A 370 15.22 -37.66 -15.49
C LYS A 370 15.24 -36.73 -14.31
N VAL A 371 14.82 -37.21 -13.15
CA VAL A 371 14.75 -36.45 -11.91
C VAL A 371 15.85 -36.88 -10.97
N ASP A 372 16.63 -35.92 -10.48
CA ASP A 372 17.57 -36.09 -9.40
C ASP A 372 17.06 -35.36 -8.15
N THR A 373 17.00 -36.07 -7.01
CA THR A 373 16.58 -35.45 -5.75
C THR A 373 17.72 -34.60 -5.19
N LEU A 374 17.41 -33.31 -4.93
CA LEU A 374 18.38 -32.38 -4.37
C LEU A 374 18.31 -32.33 -2.85
N LEU A 375 17.12 -32.04 -2.31
CA LEU A 375 16.81 -31.94 -0.88
C LEU A 375 15.45 -32.55 -0.61
N ILE A 376 15.27 -33.22 0.51
CA ILE A 376 13.98 -33.74 0.99
C ILE A 376 13.72 -33.19 2.39
N GLY A 377 12.52 -32.60 2.56
CA GLY A 377 12.08 -32.07 3.85
C GLY A 377 12.92 -30.88 4.33
N ALA A 378 13.38 -30.04 3.41
CA ALA A 378 14.12 -28.84 3.76
C ALA A 378 13.25 -27.91 4.61
N GLU A 379 13.77 -27.55 5.77
CA GLU A 379 13.12 -26.69 6.76
C GLU A 379 13.55 -25.24 6.55
N PHE A 380 12.62 -24.27 6.73
CA PHE A 380 12.90 -22.84 6.72
C PHE A 380 13.52 -22.31 5.42
N LEU A 381 13.33 -23.00 4.33
CA LEU A 381 13.96 -22.71 3.04
C LEU A 381 12.90 -22.27 2.03
N GLY A 382 13.16 -21.13 1.36
CA GLY A 382 12.31 -20.55 0.33
C GLY A 382 12.84 -20.77 -1.08
N GLY A 383 12.74 -19.76 -1.94
CA GLY A 383 13.13 -19.81 -3.35
C GLY A 383 14.62 -20.09 -3.58
N GLY A 384 14.94 -20.67 -4.74
CA GLY A 384 16.30 -20.93 -5.16
C GLY A 384 16.55 -20.55 -6.62
N SER A 385 17.79 -20.17 -6.98
CA SER A 385 18.24 -19.90 -8.33
C SER A 385 19.59 -20.50 -8.62
N PHE A 386 19.82 -20.91 -9.89
CA PHE A 386 21.11 -21.47 -10.28
C PHE A 386 22.21 -20.42 -10.33
N SER A 387 23.42 -20.84 -9.96
CA SER A 387 24.61 -20.09 -10.35
C SER A 387 24.74 -20.02 -11.89
N PRO A 388 25.44 -19.00 -12.44
CA PRO A 388 25.60 -18.87 -13.89
C PRO A 388 26.32 -20.05 -14.58
N ASP A 389 27.04 -20.87 -13.83
CA ASP A 389 27.67 -22.09 -14.34
C ASP A 389 26.86 -23.38 -14.04
N GLY A 390 25.71 -23.25 -13.38
CA GLY A 390 24.82 -24.35 -13.03
C GLY A 390 25.36 -25.34 -12.00
N SER A 391 26.46 -25.02 -11.32
CA SER A 391 27.10 -25.91 -10.31
C SER A 391 26.56 -25.73 -8.90
N GLN A 392 25.96 -24.56 -8.62
CA GLN A 392 25.48 -24.18 -7.30
C GLN A 392 24.04 -23.63 -7.39
N ILE A 393 23.38 -23.60 -6.24
CA ILE A 393 22.08 -22.94 -6.07
C ILE A 393 22.18 -21.90 -4.96
N LEU A 394 21.71 -20.71 -5.23
CA LEU A 394 21.48 -19.66 -4.26
C LEU A 394 20.08 -19.85 -3.68
N PHE A 395 19.99 -20.19 -2.41
CA PHE A 395 18.74 -20.24 -1.66
C PHE A 395 18.56 -19.00 -0.79
N MET A 396 17.32 -18.57 -0.64
CA MET A 396 16.91 -17.63 0.39
C MET A 396 16.11 -18.41 1.45
N GLY A 397 16.33 -18.12 2.70
CA GLY A 397 15.64 -18.81 3.79
C GLY A 397 15.84 -18.11 5.13
N ASN A 398 15.13 -18.57 6.14
CA ASN A 398 15.31 -18.09 7.50
C ASN A 398 16.69 -18.50 8.06
N PRO A 399 17.27 -17.77 9.03
CA PRO A 399 18.54 -18.18 9.67
C PRO A 399 18.58 -19.62 10.19
N GLU A 400 17.43 -20.22 10.50
CA GLU A 400 17.34 -21.62 10.96
C GLU A 400 17.47 -22.67 9.85
N ALA A 401 17.47 -22.26 8.57
CA ALA A 401 17.67 -23.19 7.47
C ALA A 401 19.01 -23.93 7.58
N PHE A 402 19.06 -25.17 7.09
CA PHE A 402 20.25 -26.03 7.11
C PHE A 402 20.87 -26.18 8.52
N ASP A 403 20.03 -26.57 9.49
CA ASP A 403 20.46 -26.80 10.89
C ASP A 403 21.03 -25.52 11.55
N ARG A 404 20.40 -24.39 11.33
CA ARG A 404 20.78 -23.09 11.92
C ARG A 404 22.14 -22.55 11.48
N ILE A 405 22.64 -22.95 10.31
CA ILE A 405 23.98 -22.51 9.84
C ILE A 405 24.04 -20.98 9.61
N GLY A 406 22.90 -20.34 9.31
CA GLY A 406 22.77 -18.89 9.15
C GLY A 406 22.53 -18.12 10.45
N CYS A 407 22.39 -18.82 11.59
CA CYS A 407 21.99 -18.20 12.84
C CYS A 407 23.19 -17.67 13.63
N GLN A 408 23.09 -16.43 14.12
CA GLN A 408 24.05 -15.82 15.06
C GLN A 408 23.62 -15.95 16.53
N LEU A 409 22.36 -16.29 16.76
CA LEU A 409 21.77 -16.32 18.09
C LEU A 409 22.20 -17.54 18.90
N PRO A 410 22.21 -17.46 20.25
CA PRO A 410 22.35 -18.61 21.12
C PRO A 410 21.34 -19.73 20.76
N ALA A 411 21.69 -20.97 21.07
CA ALA A 411 20.90 -22.15 20.68
C ALA A 411 19.47 -22.15 21.27
N ASP A 412 19.28 -21.52 22.42
CA ASP A 412 18.00 -21.37 23.14
C ASP A 412 17.17 -20.18 22.69
N VAL A 413 17.69 -19.30 21.82
CA VAL A 413 16.96 -18.16 21.26
C VAL A 413 16.46 -18.51 19.87
N THR A 414 15.17 -18.33 19.65
CA THR A 414 14.53 -18.57 18.35
C THR A 414 14.62 -17.28 17.49
N PRO A 415 15.17 -17.34 16.27
CA PRO A 415 15.18 -16.22 15.35
C PRO A 415 13.76 -15.80 14.96
N SER A 416 13.61 -14.55 14.52
CA SER A 416 12.39 -14.11 13.87
C SER A 416 12.13 -14.92 12.60
N MET A 417 10.91 -15.41 12.41
CA MET A 417 10.55 -16.17 11.21
C MET A 417 10.55 -15.32 9.94
N THR A 418 10.46 -14.00 10.08
CA THR A 418 10.46 -13.04 8.98
C THR A 418 11.87 -12.57 8.58
N GLU A 419 12.89 -12.96 9.33
CA GLU A 419 14.30 -12.72 8.98
C GLU A 419 14.75 -13.66 7.86
N ASN A 420 15.43 -13.15 6.83
CA ASN A 420 15.91 -13.91 5.70
C ASN A 420 17.39 -13.74 5.45
N GLU A 421 18.04 -14.85 5.09
CA GLU A 421 19.45 -14.99 4.76
C GLU A 421 19.64 -15.62 3.38
N LEU A 422 20.85 -15.48 2.83
CA LEU A 422 21.27 -16.14 1.59
C LEU A 422 22.21 -17.30 1.90
N PHE A 423 21.94 -18.44 1.25
CA PHE A 423 22.71 -19.67 1.36
C PHE A 423 23.17 -20.13 -0.01
N LEU A 424 24.44 -20.51 -0.11
CA LEU A 424 25.03 -21.11 -1.30
C LEU A 424 25.12 -22.62 -1.13
N PHE A 425 24.41 -23.35 -1.96
CA PHE A 425 24.36 -24.81 -1.97
C PHE A 425 25.14 -25.36 -3.17
N ASP A 426 26.19 -26.13 -2.93
CA ASP A 426 26.94 -26.82 -3.97
C ASP A 426 26.27 -28.15 -4.36
N ILE A 427 25.88 -28.29 -5.62
CA ILE A 427 25.07 -29.42 -6.09
C ILE A 427 25.81 -30.74 -5.98
N ALA A 428 27.13 -30.78 -6.28
CA ALA A 428 27.94 -31.99 -6.31
C ALA A 428 28.30 -32.47 -4.91
N THR A 429 28.73 -31.59 -4.04
CA THR A 429 29.22 -31.92 -2.70
C THR A 429 28.17 -31.85 -1.62
N LYS A 430 26.98 -31.23 -1.93
CA LYS A 430 25.91 -30.93 -0.98
C LYS A 430 26.33 -29.97 0.15
N LYS A 431 27.47 -29.32 0.02
CA LYS A 431 27.96 -28.35 0.99
C LYS A 431 27.13 -27.08 0.93
N VAL A 432 26.77 -26.53 2.10
CA VAL A 432 26.07 -25.24 2.26
C VAL A 432 27.01 -24.22 2.88
N THR A 433 26.96 -23.00 2.37
CA THR A 433 27.70 -21.85 2.91
C THR A 433 26.74 -20.71 3.14
N PRO A 434 26.54 -20.21 4.38
CA PRO A 434 25.75 -19.02 4.62
C PRO A 434 26.53 -17.80 4.10
N LEU A 435 25.88 -16.97 3.30
CA LEU A 435 26.53 -15.81 2.66
C LEU A 435 26.31 -14.50 3.41
N THR A 436 25.23 -14.39 4.15
CA THR A 436 24.78 -13.14 4.78
C THR A 436 24.65 -13.24 6.30
N LYS A 437 25.07 -14.35 6.91
CA LYS A 437 24.98 -14.59 8.36
C LYS A 437 25.44 -13.40 9.22
N ASP A 438 26.51 -12.70 8.82
CA ASP A 438 27.11 -11.58 9.53
C ASP A 438 26.65 -10.21 8.94
N PHE A 439 25.46 -10.18 8.33
CA PHE A 439 24.90 -9.03 7.67
C PHE A 439 23.54 -8.68 8.30
N ASP A 440 23.44 -7.58 9.05
CA ASP A 440 22.27 -7.21 9.83
C ASP A 440 20.98 -6.95 9.03
N PRO A 441 21.05 -6.36 7.80
CA PRO A 441 19.83 -6.16 7.00
C PRO A 441 19.19 -7.47 6.56
N SER A 442 17.84 -7.55 6.62
CA SER A 442 17.07 -8.72 6.20
C SER A 442 16.85 -8.75 4.70
N ILE A 443 17.12 -9.90 4.07
CA ILE A 443 17.04 -10.04 2.61
C ILE A 443 15.57 -10.07 2.15
N GLU A 444 15.21 -9.24 1.16
CA GLU A 444 13.88 -9.28 0.55
C GLU A 444 13.86 -10.04 -0.78
N ARG A 445 14.86 -9.80 -1.62
CA ARG A 445 14.97 -10.42 -2.94
C ARG A 445 16.42 -10.49 -3.37
N ALA A 446 16.80 -11.57 -4.05
CA ALA A 446 18.14 -11.74 -4.64
C ALA A 446 18.05 -12.31 -6.06
N ASP A 447 18.88 -11.79 -6.96
CA ASP A 447 19.05 -12.24 -8.33
C ASP A 447 20.54 -12.50 -8.62
N TRP A 448 20.87 -13.65 -9.20
CA TRP A 448 22.24 -13.96 -9.61
C TRP A 448 22.48 -13.57 -11.07
N SER A 449 23.25 -12.53 -11.27
CA SER A 449 23.53 -11.98 -12.62
C SER A 449 24.39 -12.93 -13.46
N TRP A 450 23.91 -13.25 -14.66
CA TRP A 450 24.67 -14.00 -15.64
C TRP A 450 25.75 -13.16 -16.31
N ALA A 451 25.55 -11.84 -16.36
CA ALA A 451 26.46 -10.90 -17.02
C ALA A 451 27.81 -10.76 -16.32
N ASP A 452 27.79 -10.62 -14.99
CA ASP A 452 29.02 -10.37 -14.21
C ASP A 452 29.23 -11.34 -13.05
N ARG A 453 28.33 -12.33 -12.90
CA ARG A 453 28.38 -13.40 -11.89
C ARG A 453 28.36 -12.90 -10.45
N GLN A 454 27.81 -11.70 -10.23
CA GLN A 454 27.55 -11.18 -8.89
C GLN A 454 26.10 -11.46 -8.49
N ILE A 455 25.82 -11.45 -7.19
CA ILE A 455 24.48 -11.55 -6.63
C ILE A 455 24.03 -10.14 -6.30
N TYR A 456 22.94 -9.70 -6.91
CA TYR A 456 22.27 -8.43 -6.61
C TYR A 456 21.09 -8.70 -5.71
N PHE A 457 20.94 -7.93 -4.66
CA PHE A 457 19.84 -8.13 -3.75
C PHE A 457 19.33 -6.82 -3.12
N SER A 458 18.05 -6.78 -2.77
CA SER A 458 17.48 -5.77 -1.88
C SER A 458 17.36 -6.34 -0.48
N ALA A 459 17.52 -5.47 0.51
CA ALA A 459 17.39 -5.83 1.91
C ALA A 459 16.80 -4.68 2.73
N GLU A 460 15.98 -5.04 3.71
CA GLU A 460 15.58 -4.13 4.78
C GLU A 460 16.81 -3.78 5.61
N ASP A 461 17.26 -2.54 5.51
CA ASP A 461 18.37 -1.96 6.26
C ASP A 461 17.76 -0.95 7.24
N ARG A 462 17.31 -1.43 8.37
CA ARG A 462 16.40 -0.76 9.30
C ARG A 462 15.04 -0.51 8.64
N ASP A 463 14.59 0.73 8.56
CA ASP A 463 13.35 1.16 7.90
C ASP A 463 13.56 1.58 6.42
N TYR A 464 14.79 1.47 5.92
CA TYR A 464 15.13 1.63 4.51
C TYR A 464 15.10 0.29 3.77
N VAL A 465 14.90 0.31 2.46
CA VAL A 465 15.22 -0.83 1.60
C VAL A 465 16.30 -0.40 0.63
N ASN A 466 17.46 -0.96 0.82
CA ASN A 466 18.66 -0.67 0.06
C ASN A 466 19.02 -1.80 -0.91
N MET A 467 19.83 -1.50 -1.91
CA MET A 467 20.36 -2.49 -2.83
C MET A 467 21.84 -2.75 -2.57
N PHE A 468 22.22 -4.00 -2.76
CA PHE A 468 23.57 -4.50 -2.49
C PHE A 468 24.05 -5.42 -3.61
N ILE A 469 25.35 -5.54 -3.72
CA ILE A 469 26.04 -6.54 -4.54
C ILE A 469 26.85 -7.45 -3.60
N LEU A 470 26.68 -8.75 -3.74
CA LEU A 470 27.49 -9.77 -3.06
C LEU A 470 28.37 -10.47 -4.09
N ASN A 471 29.67 -10.51 -3.85
CA ASN A 471 30.58 -11.36 -4.59
C ASN A 471 30.57 -12.76 -3.99
N PRO A 472 30.04 -13.79 -4.69
CA PRO A 472 29.85 -15.12 -4.11
C PRO A 472 31.16 -15.86 -3.80
N LYS A 473 32.30 -15.44 -4.43
CA LYS A 473 33.62 -16.08 -4.18
C LYS A 473 34.30 -15.52 -2.94
N SER A 474 34.21 -14.21 -2.71
CA SER A 474 34.89 -13.54 -1.58
C SER A 474 33.98 -13.28 -0.39
N GLY A 475 32.69 -13.44 -0.54
CA GLY A 475 31.69 -13.07 0.48
C GLY A 475 31.52 -11.55 0.68
N LYS A 476 32.20 -10.72 -0.12
CA LYS A 476 32.15 -9.26 0.04
C LYS A 476 30.81 -8.70 -0.39
N ILE A 477 30.16 -8.03 0.54
CA ILE A 477 28.92 -7.26 0.29
C ILE A 477 29.29 -5.78 0.09
N THR A 478 28.67 -5.14 -0.90
CA THR A 478 28.86 -3.71 -1.22
C THR A 478 27.50 -3.08 -1.44
N LYS A 479 27.19 -2.03 -0.65
CA LYS A 479 25.95 -1.23 -0.84
C LYS A 479 26.05 -0.42 -2.13
N LEU A 480 24.98 -0.46 -2.94
CA LEU A 480 24.85 0.38 -4.14
C LEU A 480 24.29 1.75 -3.75
N PRO A 481 24.88 2.85 -4.23
CA PRO A 481 24.39 4.20 -4.00
C PRO A 481 23.18 4.51 -4.93
N ILE A 482 22.08 3.80 -4.73
CA ILE A 482 20.83 4.03 -5.46
C ILE A 482 20.18 5.36 -5.03
N GLN A 483 19.28 5.88 -5.86
CA GLN A 483 18.43 7.01 -5.51
C GLN A 483 17.17 6.54 -4.80
N GLY A 484 16.79 7.21 -3.71
CA GLY A 484 15.63 6.90 -2.90
C GLY A 484 15.97 6.17 -1.61
N ASP A 485 14.94 5.98 -0.79
CA ASP A 485 15.02 5.40 0.56
C ASP A 485 14.44 3.98 0.62
N TYR A 486 13.58 3.63 -0.33
CA TYR A 486 12.87 2.37 -0.37
C TYR A 486 12.82 1.83 -1.80
N ALA A 487 13.79 0.97 -2.16
CA ALA A 487 13.86 0.28 -3.45
C ALA A 487 12.96 -0.96 -3.43
N TYR A 488 11.69 -0.79 -3.76
CA TYR A 488 10.71 -1.87 -3.64
C TYR A 488 10.67 -2.83 -4.84
N ARG A 489 11.31 -2.49 -5.94
CA ARG A 489 11.39 -3.35 -7.13
C ARG A 489 12.67 -3.08 -7.90
N PHE A 490 13.32 -4.14 -8.33
CA PHE A 490 14.41 -4.07 -9.29
C PHE A 490 14.34 -5.19 -10.32
N ASP A 491 14.99 -5.00 -11.45
CA ASP A 491 15.14 -5.98 -12.53
C ASP A 491 16.52 -5.84 -13.17
N MET A 492 17.18 -6.97 -13.41
CA MET A 492 18.53 -7.03 -13.97
C MET A 492 18.49 -7.58 -15.39
N ALA A 493 19.22 -6.92 -16.32
CA ALA A 493 19.47 -7.53 -17.62
C ALA A 493 20.27 -8.82 -17.48
N ALA A 494 19.82 -9.89 -18.14
CA ALA A 494 20.47 -11.21 -18.01
C ALA A 494 21.90 -11.23 -18.57
N HIS A 495 22.16 -10.50 -19.68
CA HIS A 495 23.41 -10.54 -20.43
C HIS A 495 24.19 -9.22 -20.43
N ALA A 496 23.71 -8.24 -19.67
CA ALA A 496 24.37 -6.94 -19.54
C ALA A 496 24.33 -6.44 -18.10
N PRO A 497 25.31 -5.72 -17.60
CA PRO A 497 25.32 -5.19 -16.25
C PRO A 497 24.44 -3.90 -16.18
N VAL A 498 23.16 -4.05 -16.47
CA VAL A 498 22.14 -3.00 -16.47
C VAL A 498 21.06 -3.35 -15.44
N LEU A 499 20.81 -2.41 -14.54
CA LEU A 499 19.85 -2.50 -13.45
C LEU A 499 18.74 -1.49 -13.69
N GLY A 500 17.48 -1.94 -13.75
CA GLY A 500 16.30 -1.10 -13.61
C GLY A 500 15.77 -1.18 -12.20
N TYR A 501 15.34 -0.07 -11.59
CA TYR A 501 14.72 -0.13 -10.28
C TYR A 501 13.70 0.99 -10.04
N LEU A 502 12.76 0.71 -9.15
CA LEU A 502 11.78 1.66 -8.64
C LEU A 502 12.05 1.93 -7.16
N SER A 503 12.06 3.19 -6.78
CA SER A 503 12.31 3.58 -5.39
C SER A 503 11.46 4.77 -4.98
N TYR A 504 10.98 4.74 -3.74
CA TYR A 504 10.38 5.88 -3.06
C TYR A 504 11.46 6.68 -2.34
N LYS A 505 11.26 7.97 -2.19
CA LYS A 505 11.84 8.72 -1.09
C LYS A 505 10.80 8.83 0.03
N THR A 506 11.25 9.09 1.23
CA THR A 506 10.37 9.23 2.41
C THR A 506 9.26 10.27 2.19
N MET A 507 9.53 11.31 1.39
CA MET A 507 8.62 12.42 1.13
C MET A 507 8.28 12.59 -0.37
N GLU A 508 8.48 11.56 -1.20
CA GLU A 508 8.14 11.61 -2.62
C GLU A 508 7.61 10.27 -3.11
N PRO A 509 6.62 10.27 -4.03
CA PRO A 509 6.16 9.07 -4.70
C PRO A 509 7.27 8.34 -5.46
N ALA A 510 6.97 7.10 -5.90
CA ALA A 510 7.93 6.27 -6.60
C ALA A 510 8.49 6.92 -7.87
N SER A 511 9.79 6.87 -8.01
CA SER A 511 10.54 7.19 -9.22
C SER A 511 11.11 5.93 -9.87
N ALA A 512 11.33 5.99 -11.18
CA ALA A 512 11.94 4.90 -11.94
C ALA A 512 13.33 5.30 -12.41
N TYR A 513 14.27 4.38 -12.27
CA TYR A 513 15.67 4.60 -12.62
C TYR A 513 16.21 3.42 -13.43
N VAL A 514 17.20 3.72 -14.30
CA VAL A 514 18.06 2.72 -14.91
C VAL A 514 19.51 3.06 -14.60
N ALA A 515 20.31 2.05 -14.29
CA ALA A 515 21.72 2.20 -13.96
C ALA A 515 22.57 1.17 -14.73
N THR A 516 23.79 1.56 -15.04
CA THR A 516 24.82 0.64 -15.54
C THR A 516 25.82 0.35 -14.42
N ILE A 517 26.25 -0.89 -14.34
CA ILE A 517 27.16 -1.37 -13.31
C ILE A 517 28.53 -1.70 -13.93
N LYS A 518 29.59 -1.28 -13.27
CA LYS A 518 30.98 -1.63 -13.63
C LYS A 518 31.81 -1.81 -12.37
N ASN A 519 32.49 -2.95 -12.27
CA ASN A 519 33.34 -3.29 -11.11
C ASN A 519 32.56 -3.16 -9.77
N SER A 520 31.36 -3.71 -9.72
CA SER A 520 30.46 -3.68 -8.56
C SER A 520 30.09 -2.26 -8.07
N LYS A 521 30.07 -1.29 -8.99
CA LYS A 521 29.67 0.10 -8.70
C LYS A 521 28.76 0.63 -9.79
N ILE A 522 27.88 1.54 -9.42
CA ILE A 522 27.11 2.33 -10.39
C ILE A 522 28.08 3.19 -11.21
N ASN A 523 28.08 2.98 -12.53
CA ASN A 523 28.91 3.73 -13.47
C ASN A 523 28.15 4.85 -14.19
N GLY A 524 26.82 4.75 -14.24
CA GLY A 524 25.88 5.75 -14.73
C GLY A 524 24.49 5.42 -14.25
N GLN A 525 23.68 6.44 -13.98
CA GLN A 525 22.32 6.28 -13.47
C GLN A 525 21.45 7.41 -13.99
N TRP A 526 20.27 7.08 -14.51
CA TRP A 526 19.34 8.02 -15.11
C TRP A 526 17.94 7.82 -14.58
N SER A 527 17.23 8.92 -14.34
CA SER A 527 15.79 8.91 -14.03
C SER A 527 15.00 8.72 -15.32
N LEU A 528 14.09 7.77 -15.31
CA LEU A 528 13.14 7.49 -16.39
C LEU A 528 11.75 8.08 -16.10
N PHE A 529 11.44 8.23 -14.83
CA PHE A 529 10.23 8.86 -14.31
C PHE A 529 10.54 9.49 -12.95
N ASN A 530 10.16 10.74 -12.80
CA ASN A 530 10.31 11.48 -11.55
C ASN A 530 8.99 11.43 -10.76
N GLY A 531 8.98 10.72 -9.63
CA GLY A 531 7.79 10.58 -8.78
C GLY A 531 7.30 11.90 -8.19
N ALA A 532 8.19 12.86 -7.95
CA ALA A 532 7.81 14.16 -7.42
C ALA A 532 6.82 14.92 -8.36
N GLU A 533 6.88 14.68 -9.67
CA GLU A 533 5.92 15.27 -10.62
C GLU A 533 4.48 14.77 -10.41
N ALA A 534 4.32 13.60 -9.77
CA ALA A 534 3.01 13.06 -9.46
C ALA A 534 2.33 13.75 -8.27
N LEU A 535 3.05 14.59 -7.53
CA LEU A 535 2.45 15.44 -6.48
C LEU A 535 1.66 16.61 -7.09
N GLY A 536 1.97 17.02 -8.34
CA GLY A 536 1.30 18.16 -8.96
C GLY A 536 1.43 19.43 -8.12
N ASP A 537 0.30 19.99 -7.74
CA ASP A 537 0.19 21.17 -6.89
C ASP A 537 0.10 20.85 -5.38
N ALA A 538 0.15 19.57 -5.00
CA ALA A 538 0.13 19.16 -3.59
C ALA A 538 1.44 19.49 -2.89
N GLU A 539 1.34 20.09 -1.73
CA GLU A 539 2.47 20.49 -0.89
C GLU A 539 2.52 19.64 0.37
N ILE A 540 3.69 19.09 0.66
CA ILE A 540 3.92 18.20 1.82
C ILE A 540 4.82 18.86 2.86
N GLY A 541 4.74 18.36 4.09
CA GLY A 541 5.57 18.80 5.20
C GLY A 541 7.00 18.28 5.12
N THR A 542 7.63 18.07 6.27
CA THR A 542 9.00 17.56 6.38
C THR A 542 9.06 16.31 7.24
N CYS A 543 10.09 15.49 7.03
CA CYS A 543 10.39 14.32 7.85
C CYS A 543 11.84 14.41 8.33
N GLN A 544 12.05 14.06 9.59
CA GLN A 544 13.39 13.94 10.17
C GLN A 544 13.47 12.66 11.02
N ASP A 545 14.64 12.03 11.03
CA ASP A 545 14.88 10.90 11.91
C ASP A 545 14.91 11.39 13.36
N TRP A 546 14.26 10.65 14.24
CA TRP A 546 14.30 10.90 15.67
C TRP A 546 14.42 9.58 16.43
N ASN A 547 15.60 9.35 16.98
CA ASN A 547 15.97 8.14 17.70
C ASN A 547 16.14 8.44 19.17
N PHE A 548 15.98 7.45 20.03
CA PHE A 548 16.26 7.59 21.46
C PHE A 548 16.92 6.33 22.03
N THR A 549 17.56 6.47 23.16
CA THR A 549 18.06 5.33 23.93
C THR A 549 17.01 4.93 24.94
N ASN A 550 16.56 3.67 24.91
CA ASN A 550 15.59 3.14 25.86
C ASN A 550 16.24 2.83 27.22
N SER A 551 15.41 2.47 28.20
CA SER A 551 15.82 2.14 29.56
C SER A 551 16.74 0.90 29.65
N LYS A 552 16.81 0.09 28.58
CA LYS A 552 17.69 -1.07 28.47
C LYS A 552 19.05 -0.72 27.85
N GLY A 553 19.23 0.51 27.38
CA GLY A 553 20.46 0.99 26.73
C GLY A 553 20.48 0.81 25.20
N ASP A 554 19.39 0.35 24.60
CA ASP A 554 19.28 0.15 23.17
C ASP A 554 18.89 1.44 22.44
N THR A 555 19.36 1.61 21.21
CA THR A 555 18.88 2.66 20.32
C THR A 555 17.60 2.23 19.63
N VAL A 556 16.50 2.90 19.90
CA VAL A 556 15.20 2.73 19.22
C VAL A 556 15.10 3.81 18.16
N TYR A 557 14.81 3.38 16.93
CA TYR A 557 14.74 4.26 15.76
C TYR A 557 13.32 4.79 15.55
N GLY A 558 13.23 5.96 14.92
CA GLY A 558 11.95 6.55 14.58
C GLY A 558 12.05 7.74 13.66
N ARG A 559 10.90 8.24 13.20
CA ARG A 559 10.79 9.37 12.28
C ARG A 559 9.70 10.32 12.76
N LEU A 560 10.02 11.61 12.79
CA LEU A 560 9.10 12.68 13.12
C LEU A 560 8.70 13.42 11.86
N TYR A 561 7.39 13.46 11.58
CA TYR A 561 6.81 14.17 10.45
C TYR A 561 6.13 15.44 10.94
N LEU A 562 6.41 16.55 10.29
CA LEU A 562 5.91 17.88 10.65
C LEU A 562 5.07 18.47 9.50
N PRO A 563 3.99 19.21 9.79
CA PRO A 563 3.20 19.92 8.78
C PRO A 563 4.06 20.87 7.94
N LYS A 564 3.62 21.21 6.72
CA LYS A 564 4.31 22.15 5.84
C LYS A 564 4.52 23.51 6.51
N ASP A 565 3.45 24.05 7.12
CA ASP A 565 3.46 25.34 7.79
C ASP A 565 3.70 25.19 9.30
N PHE A 566 4.66 24.32 9.65
CA PHE A 566 5.00 24.03 11.03
C PHE A 566 5.50 25.29 11.76
N ASP A 567 4.94 25.55 12.93
CA ASP A 567 5.30 26.65 13.82
C ASP A 567 5.58 26.09 15.22
N ALA A 568 6.84 26.09 15.61
CA ALA A 568 7.29 25.55 16.91
C ALA A 568 6.70 26.29 18.14
N SER A 569 6.07 27.46 17.96
CA SER A 569 5.38 28.17 19.04
C SER A 569 3.98 27.64 19.33
N LYS A 570 3.42 26.82 18.42
CA LYS A 570 2.09 26.22 18.56
C LYS A 570 2.15 24.84 19.18
N LYS A 571 1.02 24.37 19.69
CA LYS A 571 0.83 23.01 20.17
C LYS A 571 0.10 22.19 19.11
N TYR A 572 0.63 21.00 18.84
CA TYR A 572 0.06 20.07 17.85
C TYR A 572 -0.36 18.77 18.53
N PRO A 573 -1.53 18.21 18.19
CA PRO A 573 -1.83 16.83 18.52
C PRO A 573 -0.89 15.90 17.72
N MET A 574 -0.54 14.74 18.29
CA MET A 574 0.37 13.78 17.66
C MET A 574 -0.32 12.45 17.40
N ILE A 575 0.01 11.83 16.27
CA ILE A 575 -0.35 10.44 15.94
C ILE A 575 0.91 9.59 15.98
N VAL A 576 0.92 8.56 16.82
CA VAL A 576 1.99 7.55 16.88
C VAL A 576 1.58 6.33 16.06
N TYR A 577 2.44 5.91 15.12
CA TYR A 577 2.19 4.75 14.26
C TYR A 577 3.35 3.76 14.33
N TYR A 578 3.03 2.50 14.34
CA TYR A 578 3.96 1.37 14.49
C TYR A 578 3.35 0.09 13.91
N TYR A 579 4.20 -0.89 13.62
CA TYR A 579 3.73 -2.27 13.42
C TYR A 579 3.84 -3.10 14.72
N GLY A 580 4.84 -2.82 15.55
CA GLY A 580 4.95 -3.37 16.90
C GLY A 580 5.75 -4.65 17.03
N GLY A 581 6.62 -4.95 16.05
CA GLY A 581 7.45 -6.15 15.93
C GLY A 581 7.27 -6.84 14.59
N CYS A 582 8.00 -7.89 14.30
CA CYS A 582 8.05 -8.69 13.08
C CYS A 582 8.65 -8.00 11.85
N SER A 583 8.28 -6.75 11.58
CA SER A 583 8.78 -5.97 10.45
C SER A 583 8.81 -4.48 10.79
N PRO A 584 9.66 -3.69 10.12
CA PRO A 584 9.64 -2.24 10.26
C PRO A 584 8.43 -1.60 9.59
N VAL A 585 8.12 -0.37 9.96
CA VAL A 585 7.28 0.52 9.17
C VAL A 585 8.19 1.15 8.11
N SER A 586 8.20 0.61 6.92
CA SER A 586 9.06 1.07 5.84
C SER A 586 8.77 2.51 5.39
N ARG A 587 9.71 3.12 4.66
CA ARG A 587 9.59 4.47 4.08
C ARG A 587 8.75 4.48 2.80
N TYR A 588 7.70 3.68 2.77
CA TYR A 588 6.77 3.56 1.66
C TYR A 588 5.82 4.77 1.63
N PHE A 589 6.08 5.71 0.70
CA PHE A 589 5.33 6.97 0.61
C PHE A 589 3.83 6.78 0.35
N GLU A 590 3.46 5.85 -0.50
CA GLU A 590 2.06 5.58 -0.89
C GLU A 590 1.33 4.65 0.09
N SER A 591 1.80 4.56 1.34
CA SER A 591 1.14 3.80 2.39
C SER A 591 -0.28 4.32 2.63
N PRO A 592 -1.27 3.45 2.85
CA PRO A 592 -2.59 3.90 3.29
C PRO A 592 -2.58 4.53 4.70
N TYR A 593 -1.48 4.35 5.45
CA TYR A 593 -1.22 5.02 6.73
C TYR A 593 -0.18 6.12 6.49
N ALA A 594 -0.59 7.17 5.77
CA ALA A 594 0.28 8.22 5.25
C ALA A 594 0.50 9.37 6.25
N PRO A 595 1.66 9.49 6.90
CA PRO A 595 1.94 10.60 7.81
C PRO A 595 1.82 11.97 7.13
N GLN A 596 2.13 12.04 5.83
CA GLN A 596 2.01 13.26 5.03
C GLN A 596 0.58 13.77 4.98
N TYR A 597 -0.41 12.89 4.85
CA TYR A 597 -1.82 13.22 4.91
C TYR A 597 -2.24 13.69 6.31
N TRP A 598 -1.78 13.00 7.37
CA TRP A 598 -2.09 13.41 8.74
C TRP A 598 -1.51 14.79 9.07
N ASN A 599 -0.29 15.09 8.58
CA ASN A 599 0.33 16.41 8.71
C ASN A 599 -0.53 17.51 8.09
N SER A 600 -1.12 17.25 6.91
CA SER A 600 -1.97 18.22 6.22
C SER A 600 -3.26 18.53 6.98
N LEU A 601 -3.68 17.59 7.82
CA LEU A 601 -4.78 17.79 8.76
C LEU A 601 -4.33 18.44 10.08
N GLY A 602 -3.09 18.89 10.20
CA GLY A 602 -2.57 19.60 11.37
C GLY A 602 -2.09 18.72 12.53
N TYR A 603 -1.81 17.44 12.28
CA TYR A 603 -1.18 16.55 13.25
C TYR A 603 0.34 16.52 13.03
N VAL A 604 1.08 16.34 14.09
CA VAL A 604 2.45 15.80 14.03
C VAL A 604 2.35 14.28 14.00
N ALA A 605 3.19 13.60 13.25
CA ALA A 605 3.20 12.14 13.25
C ALA A 605 4.56 11.61 13.68
N TYR A 606 4.54 10.58 14.52
CA TYR A 606 5.73 9.86 14.96
C TYR A 606 5.61 8.39 14.57
N ILE A 607 6.54 7.94 13.73
CA ILE A 607 6.72 6.54 13.39
C ILE A 607 7.83 5.99 14.27
N ILE A 608 7.57 4.89 14.98
CA ILE A 608 8.55 4.24 15.85
C ILE A 608 8.80 2.80 15.43
N GLU A 609 10.07 2.40 15.42
CA GLU A 609 10.57 1.06 15.10
C GLU A 609 10.98 0.35 16.38
N PRO A 610 10.04 -0.31 17.10
CA PRO A 610 10.36 -0.96 18.37
C PRO A 610 11.19 -2.23 18.17
N SER A 611 11.72 -2.77 19.23
CA SER A 611 12.39 -4.07 19.23
C SER A 611 11.50 -5.16 18.63
N GLY A 612 12.12 -6.12 17.94
CA GLY A 612 11.43 -7.18 17.23
C GLY A 612 11.23 -6.97 15.73
N ALA A 613 11.50 -5.76 15.19
CA ALA A 613 11.48 -5.51 13.75
C ALA A 613 12.72 -6.11 13.06
N THR A 614 12.53 -6.64 11.83
CA THR A 614 13.62 -7.07 10.94
C THR A 614 14.43 -5.89 10.42
N GLY A 615 15.60 -6.16 9.84
CA GLY A 615 16.48 -5.13 9.28
C GLY A 615 17.41 -4.45 10.29
N PHE A 616 17.35 -4.83 11.56
CA PHE A 616 18.20 -4.33 12.65
C PHE A 616 19.13 -5.42 13.22
N GLY A 617 19.26 -6.53 12.53
CA GLY A 617 20.01 -7.71 12.92
C GLY A 617 19.17 -8.76 13.66
N GLN A 618 19.64 -10.01 13.61
CA GLN A 618 18.92 -11.18 14.13
C GLN A 618 18.56 -11.06 15.62
N GLU A 619 19.43 -10.47 16.44
CA GLU A 619 19.20 -10.34 17.88
C GLU A 619 18.01 -9.39 18.15
N TRP A 620 17.98 -8.23 17.48
CA TRP A 620 16.88 -7.27 17.60
C TRP A 620 15.57 -7.87 17.09
N ALA A 621 15.59 -8.49 15.91
CA ALA A 621 14.43 -9.12 15.29
C ALA A 621 13.86 -10.27 16.15
N SER A 622 14.68 -11.01 16.87
CA SER A 622 14.22 -12.12 17.72
C SER A 622 13.40 -11.69 18.93
N ARG A 623 13.50 -10.41 19.34
CA ARG A 623 12.89 -9.89 20.59
C ARG A 623 11.37 -9.86 20.59
N HIS A 624 10.71 -10.01 19.43
CA HIS A 624 9.25 -10.16 19.40
C HIS A 624 8.79 -11.59 19.63
N VAL A 625 9.65 -12.60 19.40
CA VAL A 625 9.27 -14.01 19.45
C VAL A 625 8.97 -14.44 20.89
N ASN A 626 7.84 -15.09 21.08
CA ASN A 626 7.34 -15.56 22.38
C ASN A 626 7.17 -14.45 23.44
N THR A 627 6.89 -13.23 23.03
CA THR A 627 6.66 -12.11 23.95
C THR A 627 5.23 -11.60 23.96
N ALA A 628 4.43 -11.92 22.94
CA ALA A 628 3.04 -11.45 22.80
C ALA A 628 2.89 -9.95 23.08
N GLY A 629 3.74 -9.13 22.44
CA GLY A 629 3.75 -7.66 22.52
C GLY A 629 4.61 -7.04 23.64
N ARG A 630 5.00 -7.83 24.64
CA ARG A 630 5.89 -7.34 25.72
C ARG A 630 7.26 -7.00 25.13
N GLY A 631 7.90 -5.96 25.57
CA GLY A 631 9.15 -5.48 25.03
C GLY A 631 8.93 -4.43 23.94
N PRO A 632 8.41 -4.78 22.76
CA PRO A 632 8.02 -3.77 21.76
C PRO A 632 7.07 -2.68 22.29
N ALA A 633 6.08 -3.07 23.11
CA ALA A 633 5.19 -2.10 23.75
C ALA A 633 5.93 -1.15 24.72
N ASP A 634 6.92 -1.67 25.47
CA ASP A 634 7.72 -0.83 26.37
C ASP A 634 8.47 0.26 25.57
N ASP A 635 9.07 -0.11 24.43
CA ASP A 635 9.77 0.82 23.55
C ASP A 635 8.84 1.91 22.99
N ILE A 636 7.61 1.52 22.59
CA ILE A 636 6.60 2.47 22.07
C ILE A 636 6.17 3.45 23.16
N ILE A 637 5.89 2.95 24.37
CA ILE A 637 5.48 3.80 25.50
C ILE A 637 6.59 4.76 25.88
N GLU A 638 7.82 4.26 26.03
CA GLU A 638 8.98 5.06 26.40
C GLU A 638 9.31 6.10 25.33
N GLY A 639 9.31 5.70 24.05
CA GLY A 639 9.55 6.59 22.92
C GLY A 639 8.51 7.70 22.81
N THR A 640 7.23 7.37 23.02
CA THR A 640 6.14 8.36 23.04
C THR A 640 6.33 9.40 24.14
N LYS A 641 6.74 8.99 25.34
CA LYS A 641 7.03 9.93 26.44
C LYS A 641 8.23 10.81 26.14
N LYS A 642 9.33 10.21 25.70
CA LYS A 642 10.59 10.92 25.41
C LYS A 642 10.46 11.92 24.26
N ILE A 643 9.70 11.61 23.20
CA ILE A 643 9.51 12.57 22.11
C ILE A 643 8.68 13.79 22.57
N CYS A 644 7.69 13.59 23.45
CA CYS A 644 6.93 14.69 24.04
C CYS A 644 7.82 15.59 24.93
N GLU A 645 8.72 14.99 25.72
CA GLU A 645 9.69 15.74 26.53
C GLU A 645 10.68 16.52 25.66
N ALA A 646 11.16 15.93 24.58
CA ALA A 646 12.13 16.55 23.66
C ALA A 646 11.52 17.66 22.81
N HIS A 647 10.22 17.59 22.51
CA HIS A 647 9.54 18.50 21.59
C HIS A 647 8.32 19.19 22.23
N PRO A 648 8.56 20.36 22.91
CA PRO A 648 7.47 21.09 23.61
C PRO A 648 6.29 21.52 22.75
N PHE A 649 6.41 21.52 21.42
CA PHE A 649 5.30 21.78 20.49
C PHE A 649 4.32 20.63 20.41
N ILE A 650 4.64 19.43 20.90
CA ILE A 650 3.69 18.32 20.98
C ILE A 650 2.76 18.55 22.17
N ASN A 651 1.46 18.40 21.96
CA ASN A 651 0.49 18.40 23.05
C ASN A 651 0.40 16.99 23.65
N ALA A 652 1.07 16.77 24.78
CA ALA A 652 1.12 15.48 25.46
C ALA A 652 -0.25 14.96 25.95
N GLU A 653 -1.27 15.83 26.05
CA GLU A 653 -2.64 15.41 26.37
C GLU A 653 -3.45 14.99 25.15
N LYS A 654 -2.93 15.20 23.93
CA LYS A 654 -3.62 14.96 22.67
C LYS A 654 -2.78 14.06 21.75
N ILE A 655 -2.47 12.86 22.26
CA ILE A 655 -1.70 11.85 21.54
C ILE A 655 -2.67 10.73 21.14
N GLY A 656 -2.74 10.45 19.84
CA GLY A 656 -3.39 9.27 19.32
C GLY A 656 -2.38 8.19 18.96
N CYS A 657 -2.80 6.94 18.96
CA CYS A 657 -2.01 5.86 18.39
C CYS A 657 -2.83 4.99 17.45
N MET A 658 -2.17 4.37 16.48
CA MET A 658 -2.84 3.45 15.57
C MET A 658 -1.89 2.42 14.99
N GLY A 659 -2.44 1.28 14.62
CA GLY A 659 -1.76 0.22 13.91
C GLY A 659 -2.74 -0.73 13.25
N ALA A 660 -2.22 -1.54 12.31
CA ALA A 660 -3.00 -2.51 11.56
C ALA A 660 -2.47 -3.92 11.77
N SER A 661 -3.36 -4.94 11.69
CA SER A 661 -2.98 -6.33 11.81
C SER A 661 -2.26 -6.62 13.14
N TYR A 662 -1.01 -7.04 13.12
CA TYR A 662 -0.19 -7.12 14.33
C TYR A 662 -0.07 -5.76 15.04
N GLY A 663 0.02 -4.66 14.29
CA GLY A 663 -0.03 -3.29 14.85
C GLY A 663 -1.38 -2.96 15.47
N GLY A 664 -2.47 -3.52 14.95
CA GLY A 664 -3.81 -3.42 15.54
C GLY A 664 -3.91 -4.19 16.87
N PHE A 665 -3.30 -5.36 16.95
CA PHE A 665 -3.09 -6.07 18.21
C PHE A 665 -2.26 -5.21 19.17
N MET A 666 -1.10 -4.71 18.74
CA MET A 666 -0.24 -3.87 19.55
C MET A 666 -0.99 -2.63 20.09
N THR A 667 -1.86 -2.02 19.25
CA THR A 667 -2.67 -0.89 19.67
C THR A 667 -3.60 -1.27 20.84
N GLN A 668 -4.30 -2.40 20.75
CA GLN A 668 -5.15 -2.88 21.85
C GLN A 668 -4.31 -3.25 23.08
N TYR A 669 -3.18 -3.91 22.87
CA TYR A 669 -2.28 -4.31 23.96
C TYR A 669 -1.72 -3.09 24.71
N LEU A 670 -1.30 -2.04 24.03
CA LEU A 670 -0.82 -0.79 24.62
C LEU A 670 -1.87 -0.18 25.57
N GLN A 671 -3.16 -0.20 25.19
CA GLN A 671 -4.21 0.36 26.06
C GLN A 671 -4.40 -0.45 27.36
N THR A 672 -3.94 -1.70 27.39
CA THR A 672 -3.89 -2.49 28.64
C THR A 672 -2.68 -2.19 29.51
N GLN A 673 -1.69 -1.45 28.99
CA GLN A 673 -0.41 -1.16 29.64
C GLN A 673 -0.26 0.30 30.09
N THR A 674 -1.00 1.23 29.47
CA THR A 674 -0.80 2.67 29.68
C THR A 674 -2.04 3.48 29.30
N ASP A 675 -2.21 4.64 29.96
CA ASP A 675 -3.26 5.63 29.69
C ASP A 675 -2.72 6.90 29.01
N ILE A 676 -1.50 6.85 28.39
CA ILE A 676 -0.89 8.04 27.79
C ILE A 676 -1.58 8.49 26.49
N PHE A 677 -2.39 7.62 25.87
CA PHE A 677 -3.07 7.93 24.63
C PHE A 677 -4.48 8.48 24.88
N ALA A 678 -4.83 9.57 24.21
CA ALA A 678 -6.16 10.18 24.27
C ALA A 678 -7.16 9.52 23.31
N ALA A 679 -6.68 8.80 22.29
CA ALA A 679 -7.47 8.01 21.36
C ALA A 679 -6.62 6.91 20.72
N ALA A 680 -7.27 5.78 20.38
CA ALA A 680 -6.60 4.66 19.73
C ALA A 680 -7.44 4.13 18.55
N ILE A 681 -6.76 3.64 17.50
CA ILE A 681 -7.38 2.98 16.34
C ILE A 681 -6.69 1.64 16.10
N SER A 682 -7.45 0.56 16.23
CA SER A 682 -7.01 -0.81 15.91
C SER A 682 -7.67 -1.24 14.60
N HIS A 683 -6.90 -1.32 13.50
CA HIS A 683 -7.38 -1.84 12.23
C HIS A 683 -7.06 -3.33 12.13
N ALA A 684 -8.08 -4.16 11.93
CA ALA A 684 -7.96 -5.61 11.75
C ALA A 684 -7.03 -6.27 12.80
N GLY A 685 -7.11 -5.81 14.07
CA GLY A 685 -6.22 -6.23 15.15
C GLY A 685 -6.68 -7.49 15.84
N ILE A 686 -5.73 -8.31 16.28
CA ILE A 686 -5.96 -9.49 17.08
C ILE A 686 -6.30 -9.06 18.50
N THR A 687 -7.41 -9.56 19.03
CA THR A 687 -7.88 -9.28 20.39
C THR A 687 -7.58 -10.44 21.34
N ASN A 688 -7.66 -11.64 20.80
CA ASN A 688 -7.50 -12.89 21.55
C ASN A 688 -6.64 -13.87 20.74
N HIS A 689 -5.42 -14.06 21.17
CA HIS A 689 -4.49 -14.96 20.48
C HIS A 689 -5.02 -16.39 20.32
N THR A 690 -5.85 -16.87 21.26
CA THR A 690 -6.41 -18.22 21.17
C THR A 690 -7.46 -18.34 20.06
N SER A 691 -8.38 -17.36 19.95
CA SER A 691 -9.38 -17.38 18.87
C SER A 691 -8.75 -17.12 17.50
N TYR A 692 -7.84 -16.14 17.40
CA TYR A 692 -7.10 -15.90 16.17
C TYR A 692 -6.34 -17.14 15.69
N TRP A 693 -5.63 -17.82 16.62
CA TRP A 693 -4.88 -19.04 16.35
C TRP A 693 -5.75 -20.14 15.72
N GLY A 694 -6.99 -20.31 16.21
CA GLY A 694 -7.88 -21.38 15.77
C GLY A 694 -8.83 -20.99 14.61
N VAL A 695 -9.18 -19.71 14.46
CA VAL A 695 -10.20 -19.24 13.50
C VAL A 695 -9.59 -18.59 12.26
N GLY A 696 -8.49 -17.85 12.37
CA GLY A 696 -7.80 -17.28 11.23
C GLY A 696 -7.32 -18.37 10.27
N TYR A 697 -7.39 -18.13 8.94
CA TYR A 697 -6.95 -19.13 7.97
C TYR A 697 -5.48 -19.54 8.18
N TRP A 698 -4.65 -18.59 8.62
CA TRP A 698 -3.24 -18.81 8.93
C TRP A 698 -2.92 -18.66 10.43
N GLY A 699 -3.96 -18.57 11.29
CA GLY A 699 -3.78 -18.29 12.71
C GLY A 699 -2.86 -19.28 13.42
N TYR A 700 -2.93 -20.57 13.06
CA TYR A 700 -2.06 -21.61 13.61
C TYR A 700 -0.56 -21.36 13.34
N ASN A 701 -0.21 -20.61 12.28
CA ASN A 701 1.16 -20.21 12.00
C ASN A 701 1.73 -19.22 13.03
N TYR A 702 0.91 -18.69 13.94
CA TYR A 702 1.41 -17.95 15.09
C TYR A 702 2.35 -18.79 15.95
N SER A 703 2.12 -20.10 16.02
CA SER A 703 3.04 -21.04 16.69
C SER A 703 4.38 -21.24 15.94
N GLU A 704 4.54 -20.65 14.75
CA GLU A 704 5.80 -20.58 14.02
C GLU A 704 6.43 -19.18 14.10
N VAL A 705 5.65 -18.13 13.91
CA VAL A 705 6.13 -16.74 13.68
C VAL A 705 6.31 -16.02 15.02
N CYS A 706 5.22 -15.59 15.64
CA CYS A 706 5.28 -14.73 16.83
C CYS A 706 5.36 -15.51 18.13
N MET A 707 4.88 -16.76 18.13
CA MET A 707 4.83 -17.64 19.30
C MET A 707 5.47 -19.02 18.99
N ALA A 708 6.71 -18.98 18.54
CA ALA A 708 7.43 -20.14 18.03
C ALA A 708 7.45 -21.29 19.03
N ASN A 709 7.03 -22.50 18.58
CA ASN A 709 6.88 -23.72 19.40
C ASN A 709 5.94 -23.57 20.61
N SER A 710 5.11 -22.53 20.64
CA SER A 710 4.16 -22.29 21.71
C SER A 710 2.73 -22.50 21.20
N TYR A 711 1.87 -23.09 22.04
CA TYR A 711 0.50 -23.47 21.71
C TYR A 711 -0.45 -23.08 22.84
N PRO A 712 -1.75 -22.86 22.58
CA PRO A 712 -2.72 -22.48 23.63
C PRO A 712 -2.73 -23.41 24.83
N TRP A 713 -2.52 -24.71 24.64
CA TRP A 713 -2.50 -25.72 25.70
C TRP A 713 -1.16 -25.81 26.44
N SER A 714 -0.05 -25.34 25.85
CA SER A 714 1.29 -25.43 26.48
C SER A 714 1.78 -24.11 27.06
N HIS A 715 1.33 -22.96 26.52
CA HIS A 715 1.83 -21.65 26.92
C HIS A 715 0.66 -20.67 27.16
N ARG A 716 -0.19 -21.00 28.15
CA ARG A 716 -1.35 -20.19 28.52
C ARG A 716 -1.02 -18.70 28.69
N GLN A 717 0.13 -18.40 29.29
CA GLN A 717 0.56 -17.02 29.52
C GLN A 717 0.60 -16.21 28.23
N LEU A 718 1.13 -16.76 27.15
CA LEU A 718 1.20 -16.06 25.86
C LEU A 718 -0.18 -15.93 25.21
N PHE A 719 -0.96 -17.00 25.20
CA PHE A 719 -2.21 -17.05 24.45
C PHE A 719 -3.41 -16.47 25.21
N VAL A 720 -3.39 -16.47 26.53
CA VAL A 720 -4.50 -15.99 27.36
C VAL A 720 -4.11 -14.74 28.11
N ASP A 721 -3.12 -14.85 29.02
CA ASP A 721 -2.87 -13.78 29.98
C ASP A 721 -2.34 -12.49 29.34
N GLN A 722 -1.70 -12.59 28.17
CA GLN A 722 -1.24 -11.43 27.37
C GLN A 722 -2.19 -11.03 26.24
N SER A 723 -3.28 -11.74 26.00
CA SER A 723 -4.29 -11.30 25.06
C SER A 723 -5.01 -10.04 25.56
N PRO A 724 -5.19 -9.02 24.73
CA PRO A 724 -5.90 -7.80 25.11
C PRO A 724 -7.29 -8.05 25.69
N LEU A 725 -8.02 -9.03 25.18
CA LEU A 725 -9.38 -9.35 25.64
C LEU A 725 -9.44 -9.63 27.15
N PHE A 726 -8.50 -10.42 27.67
CA PHE A 726 -8.49 -10.82 29.08
C PHE A 726 -7.98 -9.72 30.02
N ASN A 727 -7.60 -8.58 29.45
CA ASN A 727 -7.17 -7.38 30.15
C ASN A 727 -8.01 -6.14 29.73
N ALA A 728 -9.19 -6.35 29.13
CA ALA A 728 -10.03 -5.29 28.61
C ALA A 728 -10.52 -4.30 29.69
N ASP A 729 -10.63 -4.75 30.94
CA ASP A 729 -10.97 -3.94 32.11
C ASP A 729 -9.97 -2.81 32.39
N LYS A 730 -8.73 -2.94 31.92
CA LYS A 730 -7.66 -1.94 32.04
C LYS A 730 -7.73 -0.86 30.95
N ILE A 731 -8.55 -1.05 29.91
CA ILE A 731 -8.64 -0.11 28.79
C ILE A 731 -9.57 1.04 29.12
N HIS A 732 -9.02 2.26 29.19
CA HIS A 732 -9.77 3.50 29.44
C HIS A 732 -9.81 4.42 28.21
N THR A 733 -8.80 4.33 27.34
CA THR A 733 -8.66 5.11 26.11
C THR A 733 -9.82 4.85 25.15
N PRO A 734 -10.48 5.86 24.58
CA PRO A 734 -11.43 5.71 23.49
C PRO A 734 -10.84 4.90 22.35
N LEU A 735 -11.48 3.78 21.97
CA LEU A 735 -10.96 2.83 20.99
C LEU A 735 -11.88 2.71 19.77
N LEU A 736 -11.32 2.98 18.59
CA LEU A 736 -11.94 2.62 17.32
C LEU A 736 -11.42 1.26 16.86
N LEU A 737 -12.33 0.32 16.64
CA LEU A 737 -12.09 -0.95 15.98
C LEU A 737 -12.56 -0.81 14.53
N LEU A 738 -11.66 -0.98 13.57
CA LEU A 738 -11.94 -0.81 12.14
C LEU A 738 -11.58 -2.10 11.41
N HIS A 739 -12.54 -2.72 10.67
CA HIS A 739 -12.35 -4.09 10.17
C HIS A 739 -13.09 -4.35 8.87
N GLY A 740 -12.47 -5.02 7.90
CA GLY A 740 -13.15 -5.62 6.75
C GLY A 740 -13.95 -6.84 7.20
N ASN A 741 -15.24 -6.93 6.85
CA ASN A 741 -16.06 -8.02 7.38
C ASN A 741 -15.91 -9.36 6.64
N ALA A 742 -15.14 -9.37 5.55
CA ALA A 742 -14.72 -10.57 4.85
C ALA A 742 -13.23 -10.93 5.12
N ASP A 743 -12.64 -10.40 6.19
CA ASP A 743 -11.26 -10.67 6.55
C ASP A 743 -11.05 -12.13 6.96
N THR A 744 -10.23 -12.83 6.18
CA THR A 744 -9.86 -14.23 6.36
C THR A 744 -8.54 -14.42 7.08
N ASN A 745 -7.71 -13.37 7.15
CA ASN A 745 -6.45 -13.38 7.88
C ASN A 745 -6.68 -13.15 9.38
N VAL A 746 -7.19 -11.97 9.73
CA VAL A 746 -7.65 -11.68 11.10
C VAL A 746 -9.16 -11.58 11.07
N PRO A 747 -9.89 -12.62 11.46
CA PRO A 747 -11.34 -12.65 11.35
C PRO A 747 -12.02 -11.52 12.15
N LEU A 748 -13.13 -10.98 11.62
CA LEU A 748 -13.91 -9.92 12.25
C LEU A 748 -14.27 -10.23 13.72
N VAL A 749 -14.36 -11.51 14.08
CA VAL A 749 -14.66 -11.95 15.45
C VAL A 749 -13.68 -11.39 16.47
N GLU A 750 -12.45 -11.10 16.08
CA GLU A 750 -11.45 -10.47 16.94
C GLU A 750 -11.93 -9.08 17.40
N SER A 751 -12.35 -8.23 16.48
CA SER A 751 -12.91 -6.92 16.82
C SER A 751 -14.24 -7.01 17.56
N LEU A 752 -15.10 -7.98 17.24
CA LEU A 752 -16.37 -8.18 17.93
C LEU A 752 -16.19 -8.53 19.41
N GLN A 753 -15.19 -9.34 19.77
CA GLN A 753 -14.88 -9.69 21.15
C GLN A 753 -14.51 -8.44 21.97
N MET A 754 -13.58 -7.61 21.46
CA MET A 754 -13.17 -6.39 22.16
C MET A 754 -14.31 -5.38 22.25
N PHE A 755 -15.07 -5.20 21.17
CA PHE A 755 -16.24 -4.32 21.17
C PHE A 755 -17.23 -4.72 22.25
N THR A 756 -17.56 -6.01 22.34
CA THR A 756 -18.48 -6.55 23.34
C THR A 756 -17.95 -6.32 24.76
N ALA A 757 -16.67 -6.63 25.00
CA ALA A 757 -16.06 -6.46 26.32
C ALA A 757 -16.09 -5.00 26.77
N LEU A 758 -15.66 -4.07 25.91
CA LEU A 758 -15.63 -2.65 26.28
C LEU A 758 -17.02 -2.03 26.41
N LYS A 759 -18.03 -2.48 25.63
CA LYS A 759 -19.42 -2.07 25.82
C LYS A 759 -19.97 -2.51 27.17
N LEU A 760 -19.71 -3.76 27.58
CA LEU A 760 -20.12 -4.26 28.88
C LEU A 760 -19.45 -3.54 30.07
N LEU A 761 -18.22 -3.09 29.85
CA LEU A 761 -17.45 -2.28 30.81
C LEU A 761 -17.83 -0.80 30.82
N GLY A 762 -18.77 -0.37 29.96
CA GLY A 762 -19.18 1.03 29.86
C GLY A 762 -18.10 1.95 29.29
N ARG A 763 -17.17 1.42 28.47
CA ARG A 763 -16.06 2.16 27.87
C ARG A 763 -16.44 2.78 26.52
N GLU A 764 -15.75 3.86 26.15
CA GLU A 764 -15.88 4.48 24.83
C GLU A 764 -15.24 3.61 23.75
N VAL A 765 -16.07 2.95 22.97
CA VAL A 765 -15.66 2.10 21.86
C VAL A 765 -16.60 2.23 20.66
N SER A 766 -16.03 2.26 19.48
CA SER A 766 -16.77 2.15 18.23
C SER A 766 -16.21 1.02 17.38
N LEU A 767 -17.11 0.26 16.74
CA LEU A 767 -16.75 -0.75 15.73
C LEU A 767 -17.32 -0.32 14.38
N VAL A 768 -16.45 -0.09 13.42
CA VAL A 768 -16.81 0.22 12.03
C VAL A 768 -16.37 -0.92 11.14
N GLN A 769 -17.32 -1.53 10.44
CA GLN A 769 -17.09 -2.61 9.50
C GLN A 769 -17.07 -2.07 8.07
N VAL A 770 -16.14 -2.59 7.25
CA VAL A 770 -16.07 -2.29 5.82
C VAL A 770 -16.61 -3.49 5.06
N GLU A 771 -17.80 -3.34 4.50
CA GLU A 771 -18.57 -4.43 3.88
C GLU A 771 -17.85 -5.06 2.70
N GLY A 772 -17.70 -6.39 2.69
CA GLY A 772 -17.09 -7.17 1.62
C GLY A 772 -15.58 -6.99 1.45
N GLU A 773 -14.92 -6.19 2.30
CA GLU A 773 -13.47 -6.05 2.29
C GLU A 773 -12.81 -7.12 3.16
N ASN A 774 -11.62 -7.58 2.69
CA ASN A 774 -10.77 -8.52 3.39
C ASN A 774 -9.79 -7.75 4.30
N HIS A 775 -8.61 -8.29 4.56
CA HIS A 775 -7.57 -7.71 5.43
C HIS A 775 -7.07 -6.34 4.96
N HIS A 776 -7.10 -6.10 3.66
CA HIS A 776 -6.77 -4.82 3.03
C HIS A 776 -8.02 -4.20 2.41
N ILE A 777 -8.21 -2.89 2.60
CA ILE A 777 -9.31 -2.16 1.99
C ILE A 777 -8.87 -1.72 0.59
N LEU A 778 -9.37 -2.41 -0.43
CA LEU A 778 -8.93 -2.25 -1.83
C LEU A 778 -9.89 -1.43 -2.68
N ASP A 779 -11.20 -1.53 -2.44
CA ASP A 779 -12.18 -0.72 -3.15
C ASP A 779 -11.94 0.76 -2.92
N TYR A 780 -11.90 1.54 -4.00
CA TYR A 780 -11.57 2.96 -3.96
C TYR A 780 -12.50 3.77 -3.05
N SER A 781 -13.80 3.64 -3.23
CA SER A 781 -14.78 4.42 -2.48
C SER A 781 -14.84 4.03 -1.00
N LYS A 782 -14.63 2.76 -0.70
CA LYS A 782 -14.53 2.26 0.68
C LYS A 782 -13.24 2.73 1.34
N LYS A 783 -12.13 2.77 0.59
CA LYS A 783 -10.84 3.27 1.07
C LYS A 783 -10.90 4.74 1.47
N GLU A 784 -11.55 5.58 0.67
CA GLU A 784 -11.78 6.99 1.03
C GLU A 784 -12.57 7.13 2.33
N LYS A 785 -13.68 6.38 2.46
CA LYS A 785 -14.49 6.38 3.68
C LYS A 785 -13.75 5.83 4.88
N TRP A 786 -12.92 4.82 4.67
CA TRP A 786 -12.08 4.22 5.71
C TRP A 786 -11.02 5.22 6.20
N LEU A 787 -10.35 5.96 5.32
CA LEU A 787 -9.43 7.04 5.68
C LEU A 787 -10.15 8.17 6.42
N ALA A 788 -11.31 8.60 5.92
CA ALA A 788 -12.14 9.61 6.56
C ALA A 788 -12.57 9.19 7.98
N THR A 789 -12.93 7.92 8.17
CA THR A 789 -13.30 7.37 9.49
C THR A 789 -12.19 7.48 10.50
N GLN A 790 -10.95 7.16 10.11
CA GLN A 790 -9.78 7.26 10.99
C GLN A 790 -9.55 8.71 11.44
N MET A 791 -9.55 9.62 10.48
CA MET A 791 -9.25 11.02 10.78
C MET A 791 -10.40 11.72 11.52
N ALA A 792 -11.65 11.34 11.24
CA ALA A 792 -12.81 11.83 12.01
C ALA A 792 -12.77 11.35 13.47
N TRP A 793 -12.28 10.13 13.73
CA TRP A 793 -12.05 9.66 15.09
C TRP A 793 -11.00 10.47 15.82
N PHE A 794 -9.87 10.73 15.18
CA PHE A 794 -8.82 11.56 15.77
C PHE A 794 -9.25 13.02 15.89
N GLN A 795 -9.98 13.60 14.95
CA GLN A 795 -10.54 14.95 15.09
C GLN A 795 -11.44 15.04 16.33
N LYS A 796 -12.32 14.07 16.53
CA LYS A 796 -13.22 14.02 17.70
C LYS A 796 -12.46 14.05 19.03
N TRP A 797 -11.39 13.27 19.18
CA TRP A 797 -10.73 13.09 20.48
C TRP A 797 -9.47 13.92 20.67
N LEU A 798 -8.73 14.19 19.60
CA LEU A 798 -7.47 14.93 19.68
C LEU A 798 -7.65 16.43 19.46
N LYS A 799 -8.69 16.85 18.74
CA LYS A 799 -9.03 18.26 18.48
C LYS A 799 -10.31 18.71 19.19
N ASP A 800 -10.97 17.84 19.95
CA ASP A 800 -12.23 18.08 20.65
C ASP A 800 -13.37 18.51 19.71
N ASP A 801 -13.33 18.06 18.45
CA ASP A 801 -14.33 18.39 17.43
C ASP A 801 -15.00 17.13 16.86
N PRO A 802 -16.20 16.79 17.34
CA PRO A 802 -16.94 15.60 16.87
C PRO A 802 -17.67 15.80 15.56
N SER A 803 -17.64 16.99 14.98
CA SER A 803 -18.54 17.37 13.86
C SER A 803 -18.41 16.45 12.64
N TRP A 804 -17.19 16.03 12.30
CA TRP A 804 -16.95 15.12 11.19
C TRP A 804 -17.39 13.68 11.50
N TRP A 805 -17.08 13.21 12.70
CA TRP A 805 -17.55 11.88 13.15
C TRP A 805 -19.08 11.82 13.18
N ASP A 806 -19.75 12.83 13.72
CA ASP A 806 -21.21 12.90 13.79
C ASP A 806 -21.86 13.04 12.40
N ALA A 807 -21.14 13.63 11.42
CA ALA A 807 -21.60 13.68 10.04
C ALA A 807 -21.49 12.32 9.34
N LEU A 808 -20.42 11.54 9.59
CA LEU A 808 -20.23 10.19 9.06
C LEU A 808 -21.14 9.17 9.76
N TYR A 809 -21.26 9.28 11.08
CA TYR A 809 -21.97 8.35 11.95
C TYR A 809 -23.00 9.08 12.83
N PRO A 810 -24.07 9.63 12.25
CA PRO A 810 -25.09 10.33 13.02
C PRO A 810 -25.74 9.41 14.05
N LYS A 811 -26.03 9.96 15.24
CA LYS A 811 -26.72 9.22 16.31
C LYS A 811 -28.04 8.68 15.80
N LYS A 812 -28.26 7.40 15.99
CA LYS A 812 -29.51 6.73 15.68
C LYS A 812 -30.33 6.61 16.96
N HIS A 813 -31.56 6.98 16.91
CA HIS A 813 -32.49 6.85 18.04
C HIS A 813 -33.15 5.46 17.96
N LEU A 814 -32.47 4.42 18.41
CA LEU A 814 -32.92 3.04 18.44
C LEU A 814 -33.25 2.63 19.87
#